data_7b1727d7625f705181423f0e7b58c7fb
#
_entry.id   7b1727d7625f705181423f0e7b58c7fb
#
_cell.length_a   1.000
_cell.length_b   1.000
_cell.length_c   1.000
_cell.angle_alpha   90.00
_cell.angle_beta   90.00
_cell.angle_gamma   90.00
#
_symmetry.space_group_name_H-M   'P 1'
#
loop_
_entity.id
_entity.type
_entity.pdbx_description
1 polymer ?
#
loop_
_entity_poly.entity_id
_entity_poly.type
_entity_poly.pdbx_seq_one_letter_code
_entity_poly.pdbx_strand_id
1 'polypeptide(L)'
;MIGVIIFVFIFELVKYYVIGGICLVLLKLFKFYEDYLVALYLLYGPPMVAFTYIIGCLVKREGTGQVLVILINLVLGAIGGTGIFIMRLYQKLMDIAIPLANVFRIVPSFCFCYGYHILLSRFYLFTADVKKELDGTIDWSFAYLIVKRTKKANDVLDLKYFGSDLIYLGIESIVYILILTFIENTDRIFSKCITSNTKPKDEINYSKDENKDNNTDQEENKVSPRQRKSNIYPQDIQKEVDMSDSKISIPQNVNDSYVKNEIIKAKSSIESNYAIKIINLIKNYYGGPFGFKIFNSCFKTTKAVRDISLCLNYGECFGFLGVNGAGKTTTFKCLSKEILPTYGKVYIDNKEINEDFDKVRSLIGYCPQFNAIFESLTVYENLEFYGLIKGAKKDKIKSIINALMEEMNLTTFKDKESGKLSGGNKRKLSVAIAIICNPPIILLDEPSTGMDPEARRYMWGVIHRMSLNRKKSTIIMTTHSMEEAETLCKRIGIMVDGQFKCLATSDEIKEKYGYGFEINLQINNPNYEELMKKYKISEEDKEVQINLENIKSYLEKYNLSRFSKELSNDRLGGKIIEEINYGGYVYLSRIISWIYFLENALKMIQIILLDFPEIHCSDYGESNFVFKIKRNRNEDEKSIGYLFGIIEENSNKFNIQKYFLQLTSLEQIFNKFASETERPDNQVNNIRYIDININKELISQLFN
;
A
#
# COMPACT_ATOMS: atom_id res chain seq x y z
N MET A 1 4.99 22.28 -16.09
CA MET A 1 3.79 22.23 -15.22
C MET A 1 2.96 23.50 -15.32
N ILE A 2 3.49 24.72 -15.04
CA ILE A 2 2.76 25.99 -15.20
C ILE A 2 2.13 26.14 -16.59
N GLY A 3 2.84 25.82 -17.67
CA GLY A 3 2.28 25.89 -19.03
C GLY A 3 1.08 24.95 -19.28
N VAL A 4 1.05 23.77 -18.65
CA VAL A 4 -0.09 22.84 -18.75
C VAL A 4 -1.30 23.39 -18.02
N ILE A 5 -1.11 24.00 -16.85
CA ILE A 5 -2.20 24.58 -16.06
C ILE A 5 -2.79 25.79 -16.76
N ILE A 6 -1.93 26.68 -17.29
CA ILE A 6 -2.37 27.80 -18.11
C ILE A 6 -3.14 27.29 -19.33
N PHE A 7 -2.66 26.26 -20.00
CA PHE A 7 -3.34 25.68 -21.15
C PHE A 7 -4.72 25.12 -20.77
N VAL A 8 -4.81 24.33 -19.68
CA VAL A 8 -6.08 23.75 -19.20
C VAL A 8 -7.03 24.85 -18.77
N PHE A 9 -6.54 25.87 -18.04
CA PHE A 9 -7.34 27.02 -17.64
C PHE A 9 -7.93 27.78 -18.84
N ILE A 10 -7.09 28.06 -19.86
CA ILE A 10 -7.54 28.71 -21.10
C ILE A 10 -8.54 27.82 -21.83
N PHE A 11 -8.30 26.51 -21.89
CA PHE A 11 -9.20 25.58 -22.56
C PHE A 11 -10.58 25.51 -21.90
N GLU A 12 -10.66 25.52 -20.56
CA GLU A 12 -11.92 25.58 -19.82
C GLU A 12 -12.62 26.92 -20.02
N LEU A 13 -11.88 28.03 -20.04
CA LEU A 13 -12.46 29.33 -20.38
C LEU A 13 -13.03 29.38 -21.80
N VAL A 14 -12.34 28.82 -22.78
CA VAL A 14 -12.86 28.73 -24.15
C VAL A 14 -14.14 27.94 -24.20
N LYS A 15 -14.22 26.78 -23.55
CA LYS A 15 -15.45 26.00 -23.46
C LYS A 15 -16.58 26.81 -22.85
N TYR A 16 -16.31 27.48 -21.71
CA TYR A 16 -17.29 28.31 -21.04
C TYR A 16 -17.85 29.39 -21.98
N TYR A 17 -16.97 30.15 -22.67
CA TYR A 17 -17.41 31.22 -23.56
C TYR A 17 -18.12 30.72 -24.82
N VAL A 18 -17.77 29.57 -25.36
CA VAL A 18 -18.46 28.96 -26.51
C VAL A 18 -19.90 28.57 -26.12
N ILE A 19 -20.07 27.84 -25.03
CA ILE A 19 -21.39 27.37 -24.56
C ILE A 19 -22.26 28.58 -24.19
N GLY A 20 -21.72 29.50 -23.45
CA GLY A 20 -22.47 30.66 -23.00
C GLY A 20 -22.75 31.67 -24.16
N GLY A 21 -21.86 31.76 -25.13
CA GLY A 21 -22.13 32.53 -26.36
C GLY A 21 -23.35 32.00 -27.11
N ILE A 22 -23.49 30.68 -27.20
CA ILE A 22 -24.71 30.04 -27.74
C ILE A 22 -25.94 30.43 -26.91
N CYS A 23 -25.85 30.37 -25.58
CA CYS A 23 -26.93 30.77 -24.68
C CYS A 23 -27.33 32.25 -24.86
N LEU A 24 -26.34 33.17 -24.99
CA LEU A 24 -26.58 34.59 -25.23
C LEU A 24 -27.26 34.84 -26.58
N VAL A 25 -26.89 34.12 -27.63
CA VAL A 25 -27.57 34.18 -28.93
C VAL A 25 -29.00 33.73 -28.82
N LEU A 26 -29.30 32.64 -28.09
CA LEU A 26 -30.64 32.16 -27.82
C LEU A 26 -31.45 33.20 -27.04
N LEU A 27 -30.87 33.81 -25.98
CA LEU A 27 -31.53 34.87 -25.21
C LEU A 27 -31.87 36.08 -26.08
N LYS A 28 -31.00 36.45 -27.02
CA LYS A 28 -31.25 37.54 -27.98
C LYS A 28 -32.40 37.20 -28.89
N LEU A 29 -32.52 35.96 -29.37
CA LEU A 29 -33.64 35.50 -30.19
C LEU A 29 -34.95 35.58 -29.44
N PHE A 30 -34.97 35.38 -28.11
CA PHE A 30 -36.15 35.47 -27.28
C PHE A 30 -36.36 36.90 -26.75
N LYS A 31 -35.65 37.96 -27.19
CA LYS A 31 -35.75 39.35 -26.78
C LYS A 31 -35.42 39.59 -25.29
N PHE A 32 -34.74 38.68 -24.61
CA PHE A 32 -34.27 38.81 -23.21
C PHE A 32 -32.81 39.32 -23.12
N TYR A 33 -32.39 40.16 -24.07
CA TYR A 33 -31.01 40.59 -24.22
C TYR A 33 -30.82 42.02 -23.71
N GLU A 34 -29.94 42.21 -22.73
CA GLU A 34 -29.39 43.49 -22.33
C GLU A 34 -27.85 43.46 -22.38
N ASP A 35 -27.20 44.57 -22.79
CA ASP A 35 -25.73 44.62 -22.90
C ASP A 35 -25.02 44.36 -21.56
N TYR A 36 -25.63 44.72 -20.44
CA TYR A 36 -25.10 44.45 -19.11
C TYR A 36 -25.11 42.95 -18.72
N LEU A 37 -25.99 42.16 -19.28
CA LEU A 37 -26.00 40.68 -19.11
C LEU A 37 -24.79 40.06 -19.78
N VAL A 38 -24.36 40.58 -20.92
CA VAL A 38 -23.13 40.17 -21.59
C VAL A 38 -21.92 40.47 -20.74
N ALA A 39 -21.84 41.68 -20.15
CA ALA A 39 -20.75 42.05 -19.26
C ALA A 39 -20.67 41.15 -18.00
N LEU A 40 -21.83 40.87 -17.38
CA LEU A 40 -21.95 39.97 -16.23
C LEU A 40 -21.44 38.56 -16.58
N TYR A 41 -21.84 38.04 -17.73
CA TYR A 41 -21.45 36.73 -18.22
C TYR A 41 -19.93 36.67 -18.53
N LEU A 42 -19.39 37.71 -19.22
CA LEU A 42 -17.96 37.75 -19.55
C LEU A 42 -17.07 37.83 -18.31
N LEU A 43 -17.46 38.58 -17.31
CA LEU A 43 -16.71 38.75 -16.07
C LEU A 43 -16.84 37.55 -15.12
N TYR A 44 -17.91 36.74 -15.22
CA TYR A 44 -18.13 35.58 -14.37
C TYR A 44 -17.22 34.40 -14.68
N GLY A 45 -16.81 34.20 -15.95
CA GLY A 45 -16.04 33.05 -16.39
C GLY A 45 -14.71 32.85 -15.63
N PRO A 46 -13.82 33.86 -15.64
CA PRO A 46 -12.50 33.74 -15.03
C PRO A 46 -12.51 33.42 -13.53
N PRO A 47 -13.29 34.13 -12.65
CA PRO A 47 -13.29 33.82 -11.23
C PRO A 47 -13.92 32.47 -10.94
N MET A 48 -14.95 32.05 -11.70
CA MET A 48 -15.59 30.74 -11.51
C MET A 48 -14.65 29.59 -11.82
N VAL A 49 -13.88 29.66 -12.92
CA VAL A 49 -12.88 28.66 -13.27
C VAL A 49 -11.78 28.61 -12.19
N ALA A 50 -11.23 29.78 -11.79
CA ALA A 50 -10.21 29.85 -10.76
C ALA A 50 -10.69 29.29 -9.40
N PHE A 51 -11.91 29.64 -8.99
CA PHE A 51 -12.55 29.15 -7.76
C PHE A 51 -12.70 27.61 -7.77
N THR A 52 -13.15 27.05 -8.89
CA THR A 52 -13.27 25.59 -9.05
C THR A 52 -11.92 24.90 -8.89
N TYR A 53 -10.85 25.45 -9.47
CA TYR A 53 -9.49 24.92 -9.31
C TYR A 53 -8.97 25.04 -7.88
N ILE A 54 -9.22 26.15 -7.19
CA ILE A 54 -8.84 26.30 -5.78
C ILE A 54 -9.49 25.21 -4.92
N ILE A 55 -10.79 24.95 -5.10
CA ILE A 55 -11.48 23.86 -4.38
C ILE A 55 -10.88 22.50 -4.77
N GLY A 56 -10.59 22.28 -6.05
CA GLY A 56 -9.92 21.06 -6.52
C GLY A 56 -8.54 20.84 -5.89
N CYS A 57 -7.76 21.92 -5.66
CA CYS A 57 -6.48 21.85 -4.94
C CYS A 57 -6.63 21.52 -3.46
N LEU A 58 -7.75 21.94 -2.83
CA LEU A 58 -8.00 21.74 -1.40
C LEU A 58 -8.48 20.30 -1.08
N VAL A 59 -9.09 19.61 -2.03
CA VAL A 59 -9.72 18.29 -1.83
C VAL A 59 -8.88 17.19 -2.46
N LYS A 60 -8.72 16.05 -1.77
CA LYS A 60 -7.89 14.91 -2.24
C LYS A 60 -8.56 14.05 -3.31
N ARG A 61 -9.89 13.95 -3.30
CA ARG A 61 -10.67 13.10 -4.22
C ARG A 61 -11.39 13.97 -5.22
N GLU A 62 -11.17 13.75 -6.50
CA GLU A 62 -11.78 14.51 -7.61
C GLU A 62 -13.31 14.53 -7.53
N GLY A 63 -13.95 13.39 -7.32
CA GLY A 63 -15.42 13.32 -7.19
C GLY A 63 -15.97 14.12 -6.01
N THR A 64 -15.27 14.15 -4.87
CA THR A 64 -15.68 14.96 -3.70
C THR A 64 -15.53 16.45 -4.00
N GLY A 65 -14.48 16.85 -4.74
CA GLY A 65 -14.27 18.23 -5.17
C GLY A 65 -15.40 18.71 -6.08
N GLN A 66 -15.79 17.92 -7.05
CA GLN A 66 -16.89 18.25 -7.97
C GLN A 66 -18.22 18.43 -7.24
N VAL A 67 -18.58 17.50 -6.34
CA VAL A 67 -19.81 17.58 -5.54
C VAL A 67 -19.80 18.84 -4.65
N LEU A 68 -18.65 19.16 -4.04
CA LEU A 68 -18.53 20.35 -3.18
C LEU A 68 -18.71 21.66 -3.99
N VAL A 69 -18.12 21.76 -5.17
CA VAL A 69 -18.29 22.91 -6.08
C VAL A 69 -19.75 23.06 -6.49
N ILE A 70 -20.43 21.97 -6.88
CA ILE A 70 -21.83 21.99 -7.25
C ILE A 70 -22.69 22.45 -6.05
N LEU A 71 -22.43 21.92 -4.85
CA LEU A 71 -23.18 22.26 -3.64
C LEU A 71 -23.00 23.74 -3.27
N ILE A 72 -21.78 24.26 -3.29
CA ILE A 72 -21.50 25.68 -2.98
C ILE A 72 -22.23 26.59 -4.00
N ASN A 73 -22.13 26.26 -5.29
CA ASN A 73 -22.76 27.07 -6.34
C ASN A 73 -24.29 27.02 -6.25
N LEU A 74 -24.89 25.87 -5.90
CA LEU A 74 -26.32 25.74 -5.72
C LEU A 74 -26.81 26.50 -4.47
N VAL A 75 -26.18 26.26 -3.32
CA VAL A 75 -26.66 26.78 -2.04
C VAL A 75 -26.32 28.27 -1.91
N LEU A 76 -25.08 28.69 -2.10
CA LEU A 76 -24.68 30.08 -1.94
C LEU A 76 -24.96 30.91 -3.20
N GLY A 77 -24.76 30.32 -4.38
CA GLY A 77 -25.04 31.00 -5.65
C GLY A 77 -26.54 31.15 -5.93
N ALA A 78 -27.19 30.05 -6.34
CA ALA A 78 -28.57 30.10 -6.80
C ALA A 78 -29.55 30.38 -5.68
N ILE A 79 -29.56 29.61 -4.57
CA ILE A 79 -30.51 29.77 -3.47
C ILE A 79 -30.19 31.04 -2.69
N GLY A 80 -28.94 31.29 -2.36
CA GLY A 80 -28.49 32.47 -1.63
C GLY A 80 -28.73 33.76 -2.42
N GLY A 81 -28.38 33.78 -3.71
CA GLY A 81 -28.59 34.92 -4.61
C GLY A 81 -30.05 35.28 -4.75
N THR A 82 -30.90 34.28 -5.03
CA THR A 82 -32.37 34.50 -5.11
C THR A 82 -32.96 34.87 -3.77
N GLY A 83 -32.58 34.22 -2.68
CA GLY A 83 -33.09 34.49 -1.35
C GLY A 83 -32.76 35.91 -0.85
N ILE A 84 -31.53 36.37 -1.03
CA ILE A 84 -31.13 37.73 -0.66
C ILE A 84 -31.79 38.76 -1.57
N PHE A 85 -31.98 38.49 -2.84
CA PHE A 85 -32.75 39.33 -3.72
C PHE A 85 -34.18 39.47 -3.24
N ILE A 86 -34.87 38.39 -2.87
CA ILE A 86 -36.23 38.44 -2.28
C ILE A 86 -36.24 39.21 -0.98
N MET A 87 -35.28 38.98 -0.06
CA MET A 87 -35.18 39.72 1.19
C MET A 87 -35.07 41.23 0.98
N ARG A 88 -34.39 41.68 -0.09
CA ARG A 88 -34.28 43.09 -0.44
C ARG A 88 -35.59 43.71 -0.94
N LEU A 89 -36.54 42.94 -1.37
CA LEU A 89 -37.87 43.40 -1.77
C LEU A 89 -38.72 43.82 -0.53
N TYR A 90 -38.37 43.30 0.66
CA TYR A 90 -39.05 43.61 1.89
C TYR A 90 -38.27 44.67 2.71
N GLN A 91 -38.86 45.83 2.94
CA GLN A 91 -38.21 46.94 3.62
C GLN A 91 -37.67 46.58 5.00
N LYS A 92 -38.37 45.73 5.77
CA LYS A 92 -37.98 45.27 7.10
C LYS A 92 -36.74 44.37 7.11
N LEU A 93 -36.44 43.68 6.00
CA LEU A 93 -35.32 42.74 5.88
C LEU A 93 -34.12 43.36 5.18
N MET A 94 -34.23 44.58 4.68
CA MET A 94 -33.19 45.24 3.89
C MET A 94 -31.90 45.47 4.69
N ASP A 95 -32.01 45.82 5.99
CA ASP A 95 -30.87 46.08 6.87
C ASP A 95 -30.02 44.79 7.11
N ILE A 96 -30.66 43.61 6.98
CA ILE A 96 -29.99 42.31 7.11
C ILE A 96 -29.48 41.83 5.73
N ALA A 97 -30.25 42.07 4.67
CA ALA A 97 -29.93 41.60 3.32
C ALA A 97 -28.67 42.26 2.75
N ILE A 98 -28.40 43.53 3.02
CA ILE A 98 -27.23 44.25 2.48
C ILE A 98 -25.92 43.72 3.05
N PRO A 99 -25.67 43.58 4.36
CA PRO A 99 -24.44 43.04 4.87
C PRO A 99 -24.27 41.55 4.49
N LEU A 100 -25.37 40.78 4.45
CA LEU A 100 -25.34 39.37 4.05
C LEU A 100 -24.94 39.21 2.57
N ALA A 101 -25.45 40.07 1.67
CA ALA A 101 -25.03 40.12 0.29
C ALA A 101 -23.52 40.36 0.14
N ASN A 102 -22.96 41.30 0.94
CA ASN A 102 -21.53 41.59 0.89
C ASN A 102 -20.64 40.39 1.29
N VAL A 103 -21.11 39.59 2.26
CA VAL A 103 -20.41 38.37 2.67
C VAL A 103 -20.47 37.32 1.58
N PHE A 104 -21.62 37.10 0.95
CA PHE A 104 -21.80 36.06 -0.07
C PHE A 104 -21.18 36.42 -1.42
N ARG A 105 -20.88 37.70 -1.67
CA ARG A 105 -20.13 38.14 -2.87
C ARG A 105 -18.74 37.57 -2.98
N ILE A 106 -18.19 36.89 -1.97
CA ILE A 106 -16.97 36.14 -2.05
C ILE A 106 -17.12 34.93 -3.01
N VAL A 107 -18.33 34.49 -3.31
CA VAL A 107 -18.60 33.36 -4.18
C VAL A 107 -19.06 33.84 -5.56
N PRO A 108 -18.33 33.53 -6.66
CA PRO A 108 -18.64 34.11 -7.98
C PRO A 108 -20.05 33.77 -8.47
N SER A 109 -20.58 32.59 -8.16
CA SER A 109 -21.95 32.20 -8.51
C SER A 109 -23.01 33.05 -7.82
N PHE A 110 -22.73 33.55 -6.61
CA PHE A 110 -23.62 34.49 -5.93
C PHE A 110 -23.70 35.82 -6.69
N CYS A 111 -22.55 36.42 -7.04
CA CYS A 111 -22.48 37.67 -7.78
C CYS A 111 -23.25 37.55 -9.11
N PHE A 112 -23.09 36.44 -9.81
CA PHE A 112 -23.78 36.17 -11.06
C PHE A 112 -25.30 36.07 -10.88
N CYS A 113 -25.78 35.18 -9.98
CA CYS A 113 -27.21 34.99 -9.76
C CYS A 113 -27.91 36.23 -9.20
N TYR A 114 -27.28 36.89 -8.23
CA TYR A 114 -27.80 38.10 -7.64
C TYR A 114 -27.85 39.24 -8.62
N GLY A 115 -26.77 39.49 -9.39
CA GLY A 115 -26.73 40.50 -10.47
C GLY A 115 -27.75 40.21 -11.58
N TYR A 116 -27.92 38.93 -11.94
CA TYR A 116 -28.92 38.50 -12.91
C TYR A 116 -30.36 38.88 -12.44
N HIS A 117 -30.68 38.61 -11.16
CA HIS A 117 -32.00 38.97 -10.61
C HIS A 117 -32.23 40.49 -10.58
N ILE A 118 -31.20 41.27 -10.33
CA ILE A 118 -31.30 42.75 -10.39
C ILE A 118 -31.58 43.20 -11.82
N LEU A 119 -30.89 42.66 -12.81
CA LEU A 119 -31.12 42.97 -14.23
C LEU A 119 -32.51 42.49 -14.70
N LEU A 120 -32.92 41.33 -14.31
CA LEU A 120 -34.21 40.73 -14.67
C LEU A 120 -35.36 41.56 -14.07
N SER A 121 -35.25 41.99 -12.80
CA SER A 121 -36.25 42.84 -12.13
C SER A 121 -36.43 44.14 -12.86
N ARG A 122 -35.35 44.74 -13.34
CA ARG A 122 -35.37 45.95 -14.18
C ARG A 122 -36.14 45.73 -15.48
N PHE A 123 -35.89 44.64 -16.17
CA PHE A 123 -36.55 44.30 -17.44
C PHE A 123 -38.06 44.13 -17.26
N TYR A 124 -38.52 43.33 -16.27
CA TYR A 124 -39.93 43.09 -16.01
C TYR A 124 -40.68 44.29 -15.49
N LEU A 125 -40.08 45.13 -14.69
CA LEU A 125 -40.72 46.33 -14.13
C LEU A 125 -40.79 47.49 -15.16
N PHE A 126 -40.02 47.39 -16.27
CA PHE A 126 -40.01 48.41 -17.32
C PHE A 126 -41.10 48.18 -18.37
N THR A 127 -41.63 46.98 -18.51
CA THR A 127 -42.77 46.68 -19.40
C THR A 127 -44.05 47.14 -18.71
N ALA A 128 -44.57 48.27 -19.14
CA ALA A 128 -45.70 49.01 -18.54
C ALA A 128 -47.01 48.19 -18.42
N ASP A 129 -47.12 47.07 -19.11
CA ASP A 129 -48.34 46.25 -19.13
C ASP A 129 -48.52 45.38 -17.86
N VAL A 130 -47.44 45.02 -17.16
CA VAL A 130 -47.51 44.24 -15.90
C VAL A 130 -48.01 45.10 -14.73
N LYS A 131 -47.95 46.41 -14.85
CA LYS A 131 -48.37 47.37 -13.82
C LYS A 131 -49.89 47.43 -13.64
N LYS A 132 -50.63 47.02 -14.66
CA LYS A 132 -52.10 47.05 -14.64
C LYS A 132 -52.78 45.80 -14.07
N GLU A 133 -52.10 44.66 -14.08
CA GLU A 133 -52.67 43.38 -13.61
C GLU A 133 -52.41 43.05 -12.14
N LEU A 134 -51.47 43.74 -11.47
CA LEU A 134 -51.02 43.39 -10.13
C LEU A 134 -51.31 44.47 -9.06
N ASP A 135 -52.06 45.52 -9.38
CA ASP A 135 -52.49 46.56 -8.45
C ASP A 135 -53.44 45.97 -7.40
N GLY A 136 -52.92 45.48 -6.31
CA GLY A 136 -53.73 45.10 -5.15
C GLY A 136 -53.10 44.09 -4.17
N THR A 137 -52.01 43.42 -4.55
CA THR A 137 -51.49 42.31 -3.71
C THR A 137 -50.05 42.40 -3.24
N ILE A 138 -49.24 43.34 -3.75
CA ILE A 138 -47.84 43.52 -3.35
C ILE A 138 -47.52 44.98 -3.12
N ASP A 139 -46.80 45.33 -2.05
CA ASP A 139 -46.31 46.66 -1.82
C ASP A 139 -45.20 47.03 -2.81
N TRP A 140 -45.63 47.56 -3.96
CA TRP A 140 -44.75 47.95 -5.08
C TRP A 140 -43.92 49.19 -4.79
N SER A 141 -44.07 49.81 -3.64
CA SER A 141 -43.36 51.05 -3.29
C SER A 141 -41.83 50.88 -3.38
N PHE A 142 -41.32 49.74 -3.03
CA PHE A 142 -39.89 49.43 -3.08
C PHE A 142 -39.42 49.04 -4.51
N ALA A 143 -40.14 48.17 -5.22
CA ALA A 143 -39.86 47.84 -6.60
C ALA A 143 -39.91 49.10 -7.50
N TYR A 144 -40.92 49.97 -7.25
CA TYR A 144 -41.00 51.27 -7.89
C TYR A 144 -39.85 52.22 -7.53
N LEU A 145 -39.32 52.15 -6.29
CA LEU A 145 -38.19 52.92 -5.83
C LEU A 145 -36.86 52.47 -6.49
N ILE A 146 -36.69 51.17 -6.71
CA ILE A 146 -35.57 50.61 -7.50
C ILE A 146 -35.66 51.11 -8.94
N VAL A 147 -36.82 51.00 -9.59
CA VAL A 147 -37.05 51.44 -10.96
C VAL A 147 -36.94 52.96 -11.12
N LYS A 148 -37.48 53.75 -10.17
CA LYS A 148 -37.41 55.21 -10.20
C LYS A 148 -35.99 55.77 -10.00
N ARG A 149 -35.16 55.07 -9.19
CA ARG A 149 -33.75 55.45 -8.97
C ARG A 149 -32.84 55.00 -10.14
N THR A 150 -33.21 53.96 -10.90
CA THR A 150 -32.42 53.46 -12.03
C THR A 150 -32.84 54.03 -13.38
N LYS A 151 -33.72 55.02 -13.43
CA LYS A 151 -34.20 55.66 -14.68
C LYS A 151 -33.11 56.39 -15.50
N LYS A 152 -31.99 56.80 -14.91
CA LYS A 152 -30.84 57.32 -15.65
C LYS A 152 -29.87 56.18 -15.98
N ALA A 153 -29.38 56.10 -17.24
CA ALA A 153 -28.47 55.04 -17.71
C ALA A 153 -27.18 54.93 -16.86
N ASN A 154 -26.78 56.00 -16.21
CA ASN A 154 -25.62 56.05 -15.31
C ASN A 154 -25.85 55.37 -13.96
N ASP A 155 -27.10 55.17 -13.53
CA ASP A 155 -27.41 54.63 -12.21
C ASP A 155 -27.30 53.07 -12.14
N VAL A 156 -27.22 52.38 -13.28
CA VAL A 156 -27.06 50.91 -13.33
C VAL A 156 -25.69 50.49 -12.83
N LEU A 157 -24.69 51.29 -13.12
CA LEU A 157 -23.30 51.10 -12.68
C LEU A 157 -23.06 51.67 -11.24
N ASP A 158 -24.09 52.14 -10.56
CA ASP A 158 -23.95 52.60 -9.17
C ASP A 158 -23.48 51.42 -8.28
N LEU A 159 -22.46 51.70 -7.49
CA LEU A 159 -21.83 50.75 -6.54
C LEU A 159 -22.80 50.14 -5.54
N LYS A 160 -23.97 50.80 -5.30
CA LYS A 160 -25.01 50.32 -4.40
C LYS A 160 -25.89 49.20 -4.98
N TYR A 161 -25.80 48.98 -6.30
CA TYR A 161 -26.63 48.02 -7.02
C TYR A 161 -25.79 47.01 -7.84
N PHE A 162 -25.97 47.02 -9.14
CA PHE A 162 -25.34 46.07 -10.03
C PHE A 162 -23.83 46.33 -10.23
N GLY A 163 -23.41 47.60 -10.19
CA GLY A 163 -21.97 47.93 -10.40
C GLY A 163 -21.04 47.26 -9.39
N SER A 164 -21.51 47.07 -8.17
CA SER A 164 -20.72 46.32 -7.15
C SER A 164 -20.45 44.86 -7.57
N ASP A 165 -21.43 44.18 -8.12
CA ASP A 165 -21.28 42.74 -8.49
C ASP A 165 -20.28 42.56 -9.63
N LEU A 166 -20.26 43.48 -10.61
CA LEU A 166 -19.23 43.49 -11.68
C LEU A 166 -17.83 43.76 -11.14
N ILE A 167 -17.70 44.70 -10.20
CA ILE A 167 -16.41 45.01 -9.57
C ILE A 167 -15.90 43.82 -8.74
N TYR A 168 -16.78 43.18 -7.95
CA TYR A 168 -16.42 42.00 -7.20
C TYR A 168 -15.94 40.88 -8.10
N LEU A 169 -16.63 40.57 -9.20
CA LEU A 169 -16.20 39.55 -10.17
C LEU A 169 -14.83 39.87 -10.80
N GLY A 170 -14.57 41.15 -11.09
CA GLY A 170 -13.26 41.60 -11.58
C GLY A 170 -12.15 41.39 -10.54
N ILE A 171 -12.37 41.78 -9.29
CA ILE A 171 -11.43 41.63 -8.17
C ILE A 171 -11.22 40.16 -7.87
N GLU A 172 -12.28 39.35 -7.80
CA GLU A 172 -12.21 37.90 -7.57
C GLU A 172 -11.37 37.19 -8.61
N SER A 173 -11.48 37.58 -9.87
CA SER A 173 -10.65 37.03 -10.94
C SER A 173 -9.16 37.17 -10.62
N ILE A 174 -8.73 38.35 -10.18
CA ILE A 174 -7.34 38.62 -9.82
C ILE A 174 -6.94 37.88 -8.55
N VAL A 175 -7.76 38.00 -7.50
CA VAL A 175 -7.48 37.42 -6.17
C VAL A 175 -7.40 35.88 -6.26
N TYR A 176 -8.32 35.24 -6.97
CA TYR A 176 -8.33 33.78 -7.07
C TYR A 176 -7.19 33.25 -7.91
N ILE A 177 -6.79 33.95 -8.97
CA ILE A 177 -5.60 33.60 -9.74
C ILE A 177 -4.32 33.74 -8.89
N LEU A 178 -4.22 34.80 -8.06
CA LEU A 178 -3.11 34.96 -7.12
C LEU A 178 -3.10 33.85 -6.06
N ILE A 179 -4.25 33.51 -5.47
CA ILE A 179 -4.37 32.40 -4.52
C ILE A 179 -3.99 31.07 -5.15
N LEU A 180 -4.45 30.78 -6.37
CA LEU A 180 -4.11 29.57 -7.10
C LEU A 180 -2.59 29.47 -7.36
N THR A 181 -1.99 30.58 -7.81
CA THR A 181 -0.53 30.66 -8.04
C THR A 181 0.25 30.49 -6.72
N PHE A 182 -0.25 31.03 -5.62
CA PHE A 182 0.34 30.86 -4.28
C PHE A 182 0.27 29.41 -3.82
N ILE A 183 -0.90 28.75 -3.93
CA ILE A 183 -1.08 27.34 -3.54
C ILE A 183 -0.12 26.45 -4.32
N GLU A 184 0.05 26.67 -5.63
CA GLU A 184 0.98 25.88 -6.45
C GLU A 184 2.47 26.09 -6.09
N ASN A 185 2.84 27.34 -5.76
CA ASN A 185 4.21 27.64 -5.37
C ASN A 185 4.52 27.15 -3.95
N THR A 186 3.53 27.11 -3.03
CA THR A 186 3.72 26.62 -1.65
C THR A 186 4.12 25.15 -1.63
N ASP A 187 3.59 24.31 -2.50
CA ASP A 187 4.03 22.89 -2.61
C ASP A 187 5.52 22.79 -2.99
N ARG A 188 6.06 23.75 -3.74
CA ARG A 188 7.51 23.84 -4.08
C ARG A 188 8.34 24.45 -2.96
N ILE A 189 7.84 25.47 -2.29
CA ILE A 189 8.55 26.16 -1.20
C ILE A 189 8.56 25.28 0.04
N PHE A 190 7.45 24.63 0.41
CA PHE A 190 7.38 23.70 1.53
C PHE A 190 8.21 22.44 1.32
N SER A 191 8.27 21.89 0.12
CA SER A 191 9.16 20.77 -0.16
C SER A 191 10.64 21.15 0.02
N LYS A 192 11.02 22.37 -0.36
CA LYS A 192 12.39 22.90 -0.12
C LYS A 192 12.65 23.25 1.35
N CYS A 193 11.68 23.80 2.07
CA CYS A 193 11.83 24.12 3.50
C CYS A 193 11.85 22.89 4.40
N ILE A 194 11.06 21.85 4.08
CA ILE A 194 11.08 20.58 4.82
C ILE A 194 12.42 19.86 4.60
N THR A 195 12.96 19.89 3.39
CA THR A 195 14.30 19.33 3.12
C THR A 195 15.43 20.13 3.78
N SER A 196 15.25 21.42 4.07
CA SER A 196 16.25 22.25 4.76
C SER A 196 16.16 22.13 6.30
N ASN A 197 14.98 21.89 6.88
CA ASN A 197 14.79 21.83 8.34
C ASN A 197 14.84 20.42 8.93
N THR A 198 14.90 19.37 8.12
CA THR A 198 15.04 17.98 8.58
C THR A 198 16.42 17.39 8.34
N LYS A 199 17.44 18.24 8.20
CA LYS A 199 18.82 17.75 8.29
C LYS A 199 19.03 17.21 9.70
N PRO A 200 19.49 15.96 9.88
CA PRO A 200 20.00 15.52 11.18
C PRO A 200 21.12 16.47 11.59
N LYS A 201 21.20 16.82 12.87
CA LYS A 201 22.17 17.76 13.44
C LYS A 201 23.66 17.34 13.33
N ASP A 202 24.00 16.40 12.47
CA ASP A 202 25.35 15.82 12.33
C ASP A 202 25.95 15.99 10.92
N GLU A 203 25.64 17.08 10.20
CA GLU A 203 26.46 17.47 9.05
C GLU A 203 27.62 18.35 9.53
N ILE A 204 28.75 17.70 9.79
CA ILE A 204 30.07 18.33 9.99
C ILE A 204 30.50 19.01 8.69
N ASN A 205 30.81 20.30 8.80
CA ASN A 205 31.33 21.18 7.75
C ASN A 205 32.51 20.53 6.99
N TYR A 206 32.36 20.34 5.69
CA TYR A 206 33.52 20.26 4.79
C TYR A 206 33.84 21.67 4.31
N SER A 207 34.89 22.24 4.91
CA SER A 207 35.60 23.38 4.36
C SER A 207 36.30 22.96 3.05
N LYS A 208 36.08 23.76 2.02
CA LYS A 208 36.89 23.76 0.80
C LYS A 208 38.29 24.22 1.18
N ASP A 209 39.28 23.35 1.06
CA ASP A 209 40.66 23.75 0.86
C ASP A 209 41.04 23.45 -0.59
N GLU A 210 41.09 24.50 -1.36
CA GLU A 210 41.84 24.55 -2.62
C GLU A 210 43.33 24.60 -2.27
N ASN A 211 44.09 23.63 -2.75
CA ASN A 211 45.48 23.85 -3.05
C ASN A 211 45.96 23.06 -4.25
N LYS A 212 46.48 23.85 -5.16
CA LYS A 212 47.26 23.51 -6.33
C LYS A 212 48.43 22.59 -6.00
N ASP A 213 48.81 21.69 -6.89
CA ASP A 213 50.04 21.79 -7.68
C ASP A 213 50.30 20.51 -8.50
N ASN A 214 50.47 20.80 -9.80
CA ASN A 214 51.46 20.36 -10.77
C ASN A 214 51.84 18.87 -11.02
N ASN A 215 51.63 18.55 -12.29
CA ASN A 215 52.53 17.89 -13.26
C ASN A 215 53.15 16.53 -12.93
N THR A 216 52.88 15.51 -13.72
CA THR A 216 53.78 15.08 -14.82
C THR A 216 53.29 13.78 -15.48
N ASP A 217 53.39 13.84 -16.78
CA ASP A 217 53.42 12.90 -17.88
C ASP A 217 53.61 11.38 -17.70
N GLN A 218 52.93 10.65 -18.65
CA GLN A 218 53.39 9.44 -19.39
C GLN A 218 53.21 8.09 -18.63
N GLU A 219 52.58 7.09 -19.15
CA GLU A 219 52.76 6.36 -20.39
C GLU A 219 51.62 5.31 -20.59
N GLU A 220 51.29 5.10 -21.83
CA GLU A 220 50.42 4.02 -22.35
C GLU A 220 50.99 2.63 -22.06
N ASN A 221 50.15 1.70 -21.67
CA ASN A 221 50.36 0.31 -22.09
C ASN A 221 49.03 -0.48 -22.15
N LYS A 222 48.72 -0.87 -23.39
CA LYS A 222 47.69 -1.83 -23.77
C LYS A 222 48.03 -3.22 -23.25
N VAL A 223 47.15 -3.87 -22.49
CA VAL A 223 47.10 -5.34 -22.41
C VAL A 223 45.66 -5.83 -22.36
N SER A 224 45.36 -6.77 -23.26
CA SER A 224 44.09 -7.42 -23.51
C SER A 224 43.57 -8.30 -22.35
N PRO A 225 42.25 -8.65 -22.31
CA PRO A 225 41.65 -9.29 -21.16
C PRO A 225 41.85 -10.82 -21.21
N ARG A 226 42.46 -11.38 -20.21
CA ARG A 226 42.36 -12.82 -19.90
C ARG A 226 41.46 -13.03 -18.69
N GLN A 227 40.49 -13.92 -18.89
CA GLN A 227 39.55 -14.46 -17.93
C GLN A 227 40.26 -14.92 -16.66
N ARG A 228 39.77 -14.43 -15.49
CA ARG A 228 39.93 -15.18 -14.23
C ARG A 228 38.60 -15.22 -13.50
N LYS A 229 38.05 -16.43 -13.42
CA LYS A 229 37.06 -16.81 -12.42
C LYS A 229 37.72 -16.69 -11.05
N SER A 230 37.20 -15.90 -10.14
CA SER A 230 37.50 -16.04 -8.73
C SER A 230 36.19 -16.04 -7.95
N ASN A 231 35.91 -17.19 -7.35
CA ASN A 231 34.96 -17.32 -6.27
C ASN A 231 35.51 -16.53 -5.09
N ILE A 232 34.88 -15.44 -4.73
CA ILE A 232 35.20 -14.67 -3.53
C ILE A 232 34.25 -15.12 -2.43
N TYR A 233 34.81 -15.77 -1.42
CA TYR A 233 34.11 -16.19 -0.20
C TYR A 233 33.84 -15.01 0.74
N PRO A 234 32.81 -15.10 1.64
CA PRO A 234 32.33 -13.99 2.48
C PRO A 234 33.34 -13.44 3.51
N GLN A 235 34.47 -14.08 3.72
CA GLN A 235 35.45 -13.69 4.77
C GLN A 235 36.28 -12.46 4.41
N ASP A 236 36.39 -12.09 3.12
CA ASP A 236 37.20 -10.93 2.73
C ASP A 236 36.43 -9.59 2.89
N ILE A 237 35.11 -9.63 2.92
CA ILE A 237 34.28 -8.44 3.14
C ILE A 237 34.34 -7.98 4.61
N GLN A 238 34.53 -8.91 5.55
CA GLN A 238 34.59 -8.61 6.98
C GLN A 238 35.84 -7.77 7.34
N LYS A 239 36.94 -7.95 6.63
CA LYS A 239 38.21 -7.21 6.88
C LYS A 239 38.22 -5.81 6.29
N GLU A 240 37.49 -5.55 5.20
CA GLU A 240 37.35 -4.20 4.62
C GLU A 240 36.33 -3.34 5.38
N VAL A 241 35.32 -3.96 6.02
CA VAL A 241 34.30 -3.27 6.82
C VAL A 241 34.87 -2.71 8.12
N ASP A 242 35.81 -3.40 8.74
CA ASP A 242 36.42 -2.98 10.02
C ASP A 242 37.32 -1.72 9.92
N MET A 243 37.72 -1.33 8.70
CA MET A 243 38.55 -0.11 8.49
C MET A 243 37.76 1.16 8.14
N SER A 244 36.44 1.07 7.82
CA SER A 244 35.63 2.22 7.42
C SER A 244 34.51 2.60 8.42
N ASP A 245 34.41 1.92 9.57
CA ASP A 245 33.24 1.94 10.46
C ASP A 245 33.06 3.22 11.29
N SER A 246 33.91 4.23 11.17
CA SER A 246 33.77 5.42 12.01
C SER A 246 32.77 6.48 11.53
N LYS A 247 32.04 6.28 10.38
CA LYS A 247 31.15 7.31 9.81
C LYS A 247 29.76 6.86 9.36
N ILE A 248 29.38 5.59 9.47
CA ILE A 248 28.06 5.10 8.97
C ILE A 248 27.10 4.95 10.16
N SER A 249 26.13 5.86 10.31
CA SER A 249 25.07 5.73 11.31
C SER A 249 24.06 4.65 10.89
N ILE A 250 23.99 3.55 11.64
CA ILE A 250 22.97 2.51 11.48
C ILE A 250 21.82 2.82 12.45
N PRO A 251 20.55 2.76 12.02
CA PRO A 251 19.42 2.96 12.94
C PRO A 251 19.44 1.94 14.08
N GLN A 252 19.28 2.40 15.32
CA GLN A 252 19.33 1.54 16.53
C GLN A 252 18.27 0.43 16.55
N ASN A 253 17.21 0.56 15.75
CA ASN A 253 16.08 -0.37 15.72
C ASN A 253 16.25 -1.54 14.73
N VAL A 254 17.39 -1.64 14.04
CA VAL A 254 17.65 -2.73 13.09
C VAL A 254 18.41 -3.83 13.82
N ASN A 255 17.78 -4.97 14.07
CA ASN A 255 18.39 -6.11 14.75
C ASN A 255 19.02 -7.13 13.80
N ASP A 256 18.55 -7.18 12.54
CA ASP A 256 18.99 -8.17 11.56
C ASP A 256 20.37 -7.82 10.95
N SER A 257 21.30 -8.77 10.96
CA SER A 257 22.66 -8.60 10.41
C SER A 257 22.66 -8.41 8.89
N TYR A 258 21.77 -9.09 8.17
CA TYR A 258 21.65 -8.96 6.71
C TYR A 258 21.12 -7.58 6.32
N VAL A 259 20.12 -7.07 7.05
CA VAL A 259 19.60 -5.69 6.83
C VAL A 259 20.68 -4.66 7.16
N LYS A 260 21.46 -4.84 8.25
CA LYS A 260 22.61 -3.96 8.58
C LYS A 260 23.62 -3.93 7.45
N ASN A 261 24.02 -5.08 6.93
CA ASN A 261 24.98 -5.18 5.85
C ASN A 261 24.46 -4.50 4.57
N GLU A 262 23.16 -4.59 4.29
CA GLU A 262 22.56 -3.94 3.13
C GLU A 262 22.54 -2.40 3.28
N ILE A 263 22.29 -1.88 4.48
CA ILE A 263 22.38 -0.46 4.80
C ILE A 263 23.83 0.04 4.59
N ILE A 264 24.82 -0.70 5.06
CA ILE A 264 26.24 -0.36 4.88
C ILE A 264 26.58 -0.33 3.39
N LYS A 265 26.21 -1.35 2.61
CA LYS A 265 26.39 -1.40 1.15
C LYS A 265 25.76 -0.20 0.44
N ALA A 266 24.54 0.16 0.84
CA ALA A 266 23.83 1.28 0.22
C ALA A 266 24.47 2.63 0.54
N LYS A 267 25.08 2.78 1.71
CA LYS A 267 25.72 4.02 2.16
C LYS A 267 27.20 4.12 1.76
N SER A 268 27.86 2.99 1.50
CA SER A 268 29.24 2.99 1.05
C SER A 268 29.39 3.70 -0.30
N SER A 269 30.36 4.57 -0.42
CA SER A 269 30.65 5.35 -1.64
C SER A 269 31.40 4.59 -2.73
N ILE A 270 31.64 3.28 -2.51
CA ILE A 270 32.30 2.43 -3.52
C ILE A 270 31.41 2.45 -4.77
N GLU A 271 31.98 2.77 -5.91
CA GLU A 271 31.38 2.78 -7.25
C GLU A 271 30.98 1.36 -7.69
N SER A 272 30.04 0.78 -6.96
CA SER A 272 29.45 -0.50 -7.33
C SER A 272 28.26 -0.21 -8.26
N ASN A 273 28.33 -0.81 -9.44
CA ASN A 273 27.33 -0.63 -10.50
C ASN A 273 26.08 -1.46 -10.16
N TYR A 274 25.16 -0.88 -9.36
CA TYR A 274 23.87 -1.50 -9.03
C TYR A 274 22.79 -1.08 -10.03
N ALA A 275 21.91 -2.02 -10.35
CA ALA A 275 20.73 -1.72 -11.16
C ALA A 275 19.80 -0.74 -10.44
N ILE A 276 19.59 -0.96 -9.13
CA ILE A 276 18.79 -0.10 -8.26
C ILE A 276 19.52 0.08 -6.94
N LYS A 277 19.60 1.32 -6.47
CA LYS A 277 20.16 1.67 -5.16
C LYS A 277 19.20 2.62 -4.45
N ILE A 278 18.72 2.19 -3.28
CA ILE A 278 17.82 2.95 -2.40
C ILE A 278 18.60 3.32 -1.15
N ILE A 279 18.59 4.59 -0.76
CA ILE A 279 19.31 5.09 0.41
C ILE A 279 18.33 5.83 1.31
N ASN A 280 18.10 5.32 2.52
CA ASN A 280 17.29 5.93 3.58
C ASN A 280 15.91 6.41 3.09
N LEU A 281 15.19 5.57 2.32
CA LEU A 281 13.88 5.91 1.78
C LEU A 281 12.84 6.02 2.89
N ILE A 282 12.23 7.20 3.02
CA ILE A 282 11.16 7.47 3.97
C ILE A 282 9.97 8.07 3.23
N LYS A 283 8.77 7.56 3.49
CA LYS A 283 7.54 8.15 3.00
C LYS A 283 6.50 8.28 4.09
N ASN A 284 6.15 9.52 4.37
CA ASN A 284 5.10 9.89 5.30
C ASN A 284 3.89 10.42 4.53
N TYR A 285 2.69 9.99 4.92
CA TYR A 285 1.43 10.56 4.47
C TYR A 285 0.86 11.41 5.60
N TYR A 286 0.55 12.66 5.28
CA TYR A 286 -0.07 13.59 6.20
C TYR A 286 -1.59 13.51 6.04
N GLY A 287 -2.32 13.28 7.12
CA GLY A 287 -3.77 13.16 7.13
C GLY A 287 -4.42 14.40 7.72
N GLY A 288 -5.33 15.05 6.98
CA GLY A 288 -6.19 16.11 7.50
C GLY A 288 -7.68 15.75 7.32
N PRO A 289 -8.61 16.31 8.10
CA PRO A 289 -10.04 16.13 7.89
C PRO A 289 -10.43 16.64 6.51
N PHE A 290 -11.34 15.95 5.86
CA PHE A 290 -11.79 16.23 4.49
C PHE A 290 -10.70 16.23 3.41
N GLY A 291 -9.45 15.80 3.72
CA GLY A 291 -8.37 15.74 2.76
C GLY A 291 -7.76 17.10 2.38
N PHE A 292 -7.99 18.15 3.17
CA PHE A 292 -7.36 19.45 2.95
C PHE A 292 -5.84 19.35 3.17
N LYS A 293 -5.06 19.75 2.16
CA LYS A 293 -3.59 19.75 2.22
C LYS A 293 -3.02 20.82 3.16
N ILE A 294 -3.74 21.91 3.36
CA ILE A 294 -3.27 23.11 4.08
C ILE A 294 -3.08 22.86 5.59
N PHE A 295 -3.83 21.91 6.18
CA PHE A 295 -3.77 21.60 7.61
C PHE A 295 -2.94 20.34 7.93
N ASN A 296 -2.06 19.91 7.04
CA ASN A 296 -1.28 18.67 7.18
C ASN A 296 -0.40 18.63 8.44
N SER A 297 0.07 19.75 8.96
CA SER A 297 0.94 19.81 10.14
C SER A 297 0.24 19.53 11.46
N CYS A 298 -1.10 19.66 11.52
CA CYS A 298 -1.89 19.49 12.76
C CYS A 298 -2.46 18.07 12.92
N PHE A 299 -2.35 17.18 11.92
CA PHE A 299 -3.04 15.90 11.91
C PHE A 299 -2.10 14.70 11.89
N LYS A 300 -2.63 13.53 12.31
CA LYS A 300 -1.91 12.27 12.45
C LYS A 300 -1.16 11.89 11.17
N THR A 301 0.15 11.80 11.27
CA THR A 301 1.04 11.38 10.20
C THR A 301 1.09 9.86 10.12
N THR A 302 0.82 9.29 8.95
CA THR A 302 1.02 7.85 8.71
C THR A 302 2.40 7.65 8.07
N LYS A 303 3.30 6.97 8.79
CA LYS A 303 4.63 6.60 8.30
C LYS A 303 4.51 5.31 7.49
N ALA A 304 4.37 5.42 6.17
CA ALA A 304 4.16 4.27 5.30
C ALA A 304 5.47 3.53 4.95
N VAL A 305 6.59 4.26 4.85
CA VAL A 305 7.94 3.70 4.66
C VAL A 305 8.86 4.38 5.65
N ARG A 306 9.63 3.57 6.39
CA ARG A 306 10.46 4.03 7.51
C ARG A 306 11.90 3.56 7.30
N ASP A 307 12.70 4.38 6.63
CA ASP A 307 14.14 4.18 6.45
C ASP A 307 14.53 2.84 5.79
N ILE A 308 14.15 2.67 4.51
CA ILE A 308 14.54 1.52 3.71
C ILE A 308 15.82 1.84 2.93
N SER A 309 16.82 0.95 3.02
CA SER A 309 18.01 0.96 2.18
C SER A 309 18.19 -0.41 1.53
N LEU A 310 18.47 -0.42 0.21
CA LEU A 310 18.53 -1.64 -0.60
C LEU A 310 19.40 -1.44 -1.82
N CYS A 311 20.24 -2.43 -2.15
CA CYS A 311 21.01 -2.49 -3.39
C CYS A 311 20.65 -3.76 -4.17
N LEU A 312 20.31 -3.60 -5.45
CA LEU A 312 19.98 -4.72 -6.34
C LEU A 312 20.97 -4.79 -7.49
N ASN A 313 21.47 -5.99 -7.75
CA ASN A 313 22.37 -6.26 -8.86
C ASN A 313 21.60 -6.39 -10.18
N TYR A 314 22.29 -6.19 -11.30
CA TYR A 314 21.69 -6.45 -12.60
C TYR A 314 21.32 -7.93 -12.76
N GLY A 315 20.13 -8.20 -13.30
CA GLY A 315 19.61 -9.54 -13.51
C GLY A 315 19.14 -10.26 -12.24
N GLU A 316 18.99 -9.55 -11.13
CA GLU A 316 18.46 -10.08 -9.87
C GLU A 316 16.92 -9.99 -9.86
N CYS A 317 16.27 -11.07 -9.40
CA CYS A 317 14.86 -11.05 -9.05
C CYS A 317 14.72 -10.90 -7.53
N PHE A 318 14.10 -9.82 -7.08
CA PHE A 318 13.92 -9.47 -5.68
C PHE A 318 12.45 -9.39 -5.31
N GLY A 319 12.06 -10.01 -4.19
CA GLY A 319 10.70 -10.03 -3.68
C GLY A 319 10.50 -9.16 -2.44
N PHE A 320 9.57 -8.20 -2.51
CA PHE A 320 9.01 -7.55 -1.32
C PHE A 320 7.86 -8.40 -0.78
N LEU A 321 8.08 -9.11 0.30
CA LEU A 321 7.07 -9.90 1.00
C LEU A 321 6.55 -9.12 2.21
N GLY A 322 5.25 -9.07 2.42
CA GLY A 322 4.68 -8.37 3.58
C GLY A 322 3.16 -8.38 3.60
N VAL A 323 2.58 -8.15 4.77
CA VAL A 323 1.13 -7.99 4.94
C VAL A 323 0.60 -6.73 4.26
N ASN A 324 -0.72 -6.64 4.12
CA ASN A 324 -1.37 -5.43 3.61
C ASN A 324 -1.05 -4.25 4.53
N GLY A 325 -0.70 -3.10 3.92
CA GLY A 325 -0.28 -1.92 4.68
C GLY A 325 1.20 -1.90 5.11
N ALA A 326 1.99 -2.94 4.85
CA ALA A 326 3.43 -2.97 5.17
C ALA A 326 4.29 -1.91 4.43
N GLY A 327 3.74 -1.21 3.43
CA GLY A 327 4.45 -0.16 2.69
C GLY A 327 4.98 -0.58 1.32
N LYS A 328 4.75 -1.82 0.87
CA LYS A 328 5.23 -2.37 -0.42
C LYS A 328 4.87 -1.50 -1.62
N THR A 329 3.57 -1.31 -1.87
CA THR A 329 3.07 -0.47 -2.98
C THR A 329 3.52 0.99 -2.87
N THR A 330 3.65 1.52 -1.65
CA THR A 330 4.19 2.88 -1.44
C THR A 330 5.65 2.97 -1.88
N THR A 331 6.47 1.95 -1.58
CA THR A 331 7.84 1.87 -2.06
C THR A 331 7.89 1.82 -3.58
N PHE A 332 7.04 1.00 -4.23
CA PHE A 332 6.94 0.94 -5.70
C PHE A 332 6.56 2.28 -6.33
N LYS A 333 5.59 2.98 -5.74
CA LYS A 333 5.20 4.33 -6.19
C LYS A 333 6.34 5.34 -6.06
N CYS A 334 7.21 5.18 -5.08
CA CYS A 334 8.44 5.99 -4.99
C CYS A 334 9.46 5.60 -6.07
N LEU A 335 9.62 4.28 -6.37
CA LEU A 335 10.52 3.78 -7.42
C LEU A 335 10.06 4.15 -8.83
N SER A 336 8.74 4.23 -9.07
CA SER A 336 8.17 4.68 -10.36
C SER A 336 8.05 6.20 -10.47
N LYS A 337 8.40 6.96 -9.40
CA LYS A 337 8.19 8.41 -9.28
C LYS A 337 6.71 8.83 -9.43
N GLU A 338 5.77 7.93 -9.20
CA GLU A 338 4.36 8.28 -9.07
C GLU A 338 4.13 9.19 -7.85
N ILE A 339 4.88 8.94 -6.77
CA ILE A 339 4.94 9.79 -5.58
C ILE A 339 6.39 10.11 -5.23
N LEU A 340 6.64 11.33 -4.75
CA LEU A 340 7.96 11.70 -4.26
C LEU A 340 8.18 11.15 -2.85
N PRO A 341 9.38 10.63 -2.53
CA PRO A 341 9.76 10.29 -1.16
C PRO A 341 9.74 11.54 -0.28
N THR A 342 9.48 11.35 1.03
CA THR A 342 9.61 12.44 2.01
C THR A 342 11.07 12.72 2.32
N TYR A 343 11.88 11.67 2.39
CA TYR A 343 13.33 11.71 2.58
C TYR A 343 13.98 10.52 1.88
N GLY A 344 15.28 10.62 1.62
CA GLY A 344 16.08 9.58 0.99
C GLY A 344 16.21 9.75 -0.51
N LYS A 345 17.08 8.92 -1.11
CA LYS A 345 17.43 8.96 -2.53
C LYS A 345 17.24 7.60 -3.17
N VAL A 346 16.85 7.62 -4.42
CA VAL A 346 16.70 6.43 -5.26
C VAL A 346 17.52 6.62 -6.52
N TYR A 347 18.40 5.68 -6.81
CA TYR A 347 19.19 5.63 -8.03
C TYR A 347 18.79 4.42 -8.85
N ILE A 348 18.62 4.61 -10.14
CA ILE A 348 18.33 3.59 -11.13
C ILE A 348 19.37 3.73 -12.24
N ASP A 349 20.13 2.67 -12.49
CA ASP A 349 21.24 2.69 -13.44
C ASP A 349 22.19 3.87 -13.17
N ASN A 350 22.54 4.09 -11.89
CA ASN A 350 23.38 5.19 -11.38
C ASN A 350 22.80 6.61 -11.58
N LYS A 351 21.55 6.76 -12.02
CA LYS A 351 20.87 8.05 -12.21
C LYS A 351 19.90 8.30 -11.06
N GLU A 352 19.95 9.47 -10.46
CA GLU A 352 19.00 9.84 -9.40
C GLU A 352 17.60 10.07 -10.01
N ILE A 353 16.60 9.36 -9.50
CA ILE A 353 15.24 9.39 -10.05
C ILE A 353 14.60 10.79 -9.99
N ASN A 354 14.98 11.62 -9.04
CA ASN A 354 14.41 12.96 -8.88
C ASN A 354 14.96 13.95 -9.89
N GLU A 355 16.22 13.81 -10.27
CA GLU A 355 16.94 14.73 -11.16
C GLU A 355 16.83 14.30 -12.64
N ASP A 356 17.05 13.01 -12.92
CA ASP A 356 17.17 12.46 -14.28
C ASP A 356 15.97 11.62 -14.72
N PHE A 357 14.76 11.92 -14.25
CA PHE A 357 13.59 11.04 -14.49
C PHE A 357 13.30 10.76 -15.96
N ASP A 358 13.49 11.73 -16.85
CA ASP A 358 13.25 11.54 -18.28
C ASP A 358 14.14 10.46 -18.90
N LYS A 359 15.36 10.29 -18.39
CA LYS A 359 16.29 9.22 -18.77
C LYS A 359 15.94 7.90 -18.11
N VAL A 360 15.49 7.95 -16.85
CA VAL A 360 15.17 6.77 -16.02
C VAL A 360 13.86 6.11 -16.43
N ARG A 361 12.82 6.89 -16.76
CA ARG A 361 11.49 6.35 -17.11
C ARG A 361 11.50 5.38 -18.29
N SER A 362 12.43 5.57 -19.25
CA SER A 362 12.59 4.66 -20.39
C SER A 362 13.20 3.31 -20.01
N LEU A 363 13.89 3.25 -18.86
CA LEU A 363 14.52 2.03 -18.35
C LEU A 363 13.57 1.17 -17.50
N ILE A 364 12.42 1.71 -17.08
CA ILE A 364 11.50 1.06 -16.18
C ILE A 364 10.29 0.50 -16.93
N GLY A 365 10.00 -0.79 -16.73
CA GLY A 365 8.70 -1.39 -16.99
C GLY A 365 7.92 -1.51 -15.69
N TYR A 366 6.68 -1.04 -15.64
CA TYR A 366 5.88 -1.07 -14.42
C TYR A 366 4.52 -1.69 -14.67
N CYS A 367 4.20 -2.72 -13.88
CA CYS A 367 2.88 -3.33 -13.79
C CYS A 367 2.28 -2.97 -12.43
N PRO A 368 1.33 -2.04 -12.36
CA PRO A 368 0.68 -1.67 -11.10
C PRO A 368 -0.27 -2.76 -10.61
N GLN A 369 -0.73 -2.67 -9.36
CA GLN A 369 -1.66 -3.61 -8.75
C GLN A 369 -3.01 -3.69 -9.50
N PHE A 370 -3.50 -2.56 -10.03
CA PHE A 370 -4.66 -2.52 -10.92
C PHE A 370 -4.23 -2.70 -12.39
N ASN A 371 -5.14 -3.20 -13.22
CA ASN A 371 -4.84 -3.40 -14.65
C ASN A 371 -4.87 -2.06 -15.40
N ALA A 372 -3.69 -1.51 -15.71
CA ALA A 372 -3.55 -0.27 -16.48
C ALA A 372 -3.68 -0.54 -17.99
N ILE A 373 -4.88 -0.91 -18.43
CA ILE A 373 -5.21 -1.22 -19.82
C ILE A 373 -6.31 -0.28 -20.33
N PHE A 374 -6.31 0.00 -21.63
CA PHE A 374 -7.43 0.67 -22.29
C PHE A 374 -8.47 -0.37 -22.65
N GLU A 375 -9.60 -0.39 -21.95
CA GLU A 375 -10.62 -1.42 -22.08
C GLU A 375 -11.30 -1.44 -23.45
N SER A 376 -11.38 -0.29 -24.13
CA SER A 376 -11.95 -0.13 -25.47
C SER A 376 -11.02 -0.59 -26.60
N LEU A 377 -9.73 -0.75 -26.32
CA LEU A 377 -8.76 -1.23 -27.31
C LEU A 377 -8.64 -2.75 -27.25
N THR A 378 -8.32 -3.36 -28.39
CA THR A 378 -7.98 -4.78 -28.48
C THR A 378 -6.65 -5.07 -27.75
N VAL A 379 -6.37 -6.36 -27.53
CA VAL A 379 -5.08 -6.79 -26.95
C VAL A 379 -3.93 -6.32 -27.81
N TYR A 380 -4.03 -6.47 -29.13
CA TYR A 380 -3.00 -6.02 -30.08
C TYR A 380 -2.77 -4.52 -30.02
N GLU A 381 -3.84 -3.72 -30.09
CA GLU A 381 -3.78 -2.26 -30.06
C GLU A 381 -3.21 -1.71 -28.74
N ASN A 382 -3.55 -2.32 -27.61
CA ASN A 382 -2.92 -1.96 -26.33
C ASN A 382 -1.41 -2.17 -26.37
N LEU A 383 -0.95 -3.34 -26.85
CA LEU A 383 0.48 -3.62 -26.96
C LEU A 383 1.19 -2.71 -27.98
N GLU A 384 0.54 -2.39 -29.10
CA GLU A 384 1.07 -1.48 -30.09
C GLU A 384 1.21 -0.06 -29.53
N PHE A 385 0.19 0.45 -28.87
CA PHE A 385 0.18 1.76 -28.23
C PHE A 385 1.33 1.91 -27.23
N TYR A 386 1.41 0.99 -26.26
CA TYR A 386 2.46 1.04 -25.25
C TYR A 386 3.86 0.75 -25.82
N GLY A 387 3.97 -0.10 -26.81
CA GLY A 387 5.23 -0.38 -27.49
C GLY A 387 5.77 0.86 -28.22
N LEU A 388 4.92 1.61 -28.91
CA LEU A 388 5.29 2.86 -29.57
C LEU A 388 5.72 3.95 -28.56
N ILE A 389 4.98 4.09 -27.44
CA ILE A 389 5.34 5.01 -26.35
C ILE A 389 6.71 4.66 -25.75
N LYS A 390 7.01 3.36 -25.62
CA LYS A 390 8.33 2.87 -25.14
C LYS A 390 9.44 2.97 -26.17
N GLY A 391 9.16 3.50 -27.37
CA GLY A 391 10.16 3.77 -28.41
C GLY A 391 10.45 2.59 -29.35
N ALA A 392 9.54 1.62 -29.46
CA ALA A 392 9.65 0.57 -30.45
C ALA A 392 9.62 1.15 -31.87
N LYS A 393 10.51 0.68 -32.74
CA LYS A 393 10.51 1.07 -34.16
C LYS A 393 9.29 0.48 -34.86
N LYS A 394 8.62 1.27 -35.71
CA LYS A 394 7.39 0.87 -36.41
C LYS A 394 7.54 -0.40 -37.26
N ASP A 395 8.70 -0.61 -37.83
CA ASP A 395 9.06 -1.81 -38.61
C ASP A 395 9.20 -3.08 -37.77
N LYS A 396 9.59 -2.95 -36.49
CA LYS A 396 9.83 -4.08 -35.58
C LYS A 396 8.71 -4.36 -34.59
N ILE A 397 7.80 -3.39 -34.38
CA ILE A 397 6.80 -3.50 -33.32
C ILE A 397 5.88 -4.71 -33.51
N LYS A 398 5.50 -5.00 -34.76
CA LYS A 398 4.62 -6.12 -35.07
C LYS A 398 5.23 -7.49 -34.70
N SER A 399 6.52 -7.68 -34.91
CA SER A 399 7.22 -8.90 -34.52
C SER A 399 7.37 -9.00 -33.00
N ILE A 400 7.63 -7.88 -32.30
CA ILE A 400 7.72 -7.82 -30.83
C ILE A 400 6.37 -8.19 -30.21
N ILE A 401 5.28 -7.63 -30.71
CA ILE A 401 3.93 -7.89 -30.20
C ILE A 401 3.55 -9.38 -30.39
N ASN A 402 3.78 -9.92 -31.60
CA ASN A 402 3.45 -11.31 -31.86
C ASN A 402 4.22 -12.28 -30.95
N ALA A 403 5.52 -12.07 -30.79
CA ALA A 403 6.33 -12.89 -29.87
C ALA A 403 5.87 -12.75 -28.41
N LEU A 404 5.49 -11.56 -27.99
CA LEU A 404 5.01 -11.30 -26.64
C LEU A 404 3.63 -11.90 -26.37
N MET A 405 2.71 -11.82 -27.35
CA MET A 405 1.40 -12.47 -27.27
C MET A 405 1.53 -13.99 -27.19
N GLU A 406 2.45 -14.59 -27.92
CA GLU A 406 2.75 -16.00 -27.85
C GLU A 406 3.31 -16.38 -26.48
N GLU A 407 4.31 -15.64 -25.98
CA GLU A 407 4.91 -15.85 -24.65
C GLU A 407 3.90 -15.72 -23.49
N MET A 408 2.87 -14.87 -23.64
CA MET A 408 1.82 -14.65 -22.64
C MET A 408 0.57 -15.52 -22.85
N ASN A 409 0.55 -16.36 -23.88
CA ASN A 409 -0.62 -17.13 -24.31
C ASN A 409 -1.87 -16.22 -24.48
N LEU A 410 -1.70 -15.14 -25.24
CA LEU A 410 -2.75 -14.16 -25.55
C LEU A 410 -3.12 -14.13 -27.04
N THR A 411 -2.52 -14.99 -27.86
CA THR A 411 -2.66 -14.99 -29.33
C THR A 411 -4.12 -15.17 -29.77
N THR A 412 -4.86 -16.03 -29.07
CA THR A 412 -6.29 -16.30 -29.34
C THR A 412 -7.19 -15.09 -29.04
N PHE A 413 -6.71 -14.14 -28.27
CA PHE A 413 -7.45 -12.94 -27.86
C PHE A 413 -6.98 -11.67 -28.58
N LYS A 414 -6.15 -11.81 -29.62
CA LYS A 414 -5.50 -10.71 -30.34
C LYS A 414 -6.44 -9.55 -30.67
N ASP A 415 -7.57 -9.86 -31.31
CA ASP A 415 -8.53 -8.91 -31.84
C ASP A 415 -9.72 -8.68 -30.88
N LYS A 416 -9.65 -9.23 -29.66
CA LYS A 416 -10.69 -9.07 -28.63
C LYS A 416 -10.43 -7.79 -27.84
N GLU A 417 -11.49 -7.01 -27.60
CA GLU A 417 -11.43 -5.84 -26.71
C GLU A 417 -10.96 -6.24 -25.31
N SER A 418 -10.03 -5.50 -24.77
CA SER A 418 -9.40 -5.82 -23.47
C SER A 418 -10.39 -5.78 -22.32
N GLY A 419 -11.44 -4.94 -22.40
CA GLY A 419 -12.52 -4.89 -21.42
C GLY A 419 -13.29 -6.20 -21.27
N LYS A 420 -13.37 -7.00 -22.35
CA LYS A 420 -14.08 -8.29 -22.41
C LYS A 420 -13.23 -9.51 -22.03
N LEU A 421 -11.97 -9.31 -21.63
CA LEU A 421 -11.10 -10.38 -21.17
C LEU A 421 -11.45 -10.82 -19.75
N SER A 422 -11.12 -12.08 -19.41
CA SER A 422 -11.12 -12.56 -18.01
C SER A 422 -10.11 -11.78 -17.17
N GLY A 423 -10.31 -11.72 -15.85
CA GLY A 423 -9.38 -11.04 -14.93
C GLY A 423 -7.92 -11.52 -15.09
N GLY A 424 -7.71 -12.82 -15.20
CA GLY A 424 -6.39 -13.41 -15.43
C GLY A 424 -5.76 -12.96 -16.75
N ASN A 425 -6.53 -12.91 -17.85
CA ASN A 425 -6.01 -12.45 -19.14
C ASN A 425 -5.77 -10.91 -19.15
N LYS A 426 -6.60 -10.12 -18.47
CA LYS A 426 -6.31 -8.69 -18.23
C LYS A 426 -4.99 -8.52 -17.49
N ARG A 427 -4.73 -9.36 -16.48
CA ARG A 427 -3.48 -9.33 -15.72
C ARG A 427 -2.28 -9.74 -16.56
N LYS A 428 -2.40 -10.79 -17.39
CA LYS A 428 -1.38 -11.18 -18.36
C LYS A 428 -1.05 -10.04 -19.33
N LEU A 429 -2.07 -9.35 -19.85
CA LEU A 429 -1.88 -8.18 -20.72
C LEU A 429 -1.17 -7.04 -20.00
N SER A 430 -1.52 -6.76 -18.74
CA SER A 430 -0.87 -5.73 -17.94
C SER A 430 0.62 -6.01 -17.69
N VAL A 431 0.98 -7.28 -17.43
CA VAL A 431 2.39 -7.71 -17.32
C VAL A 431 3.08 -7.62 -18.68
N ALA A 432 2.41 -8.02 -19.78
CA ALA A 432 2.95 -7.88 -21.14
C ALA A 432 3.31 -6.42 -21.46
N ILE A 433 2.44 -5.47 -21.11
CA ILE A 433 2.69 -4.03 -21.28
C ILE A 433 3.92 -3.58 -20.47
N ALA A 434 4.12 -4.10 -19.26
CA ALA A 434 5.28 -3.74 -18.45
C ALA A 434 6.59 -4.22 -19.07
N ILE A 435 6.60 -5.39 -19.69
CA ILE A 435 7.82 -6.01 -20.25
C ILE A 435 8.07 -5.71 -21.73
N ILE A 436 7.13 -5.04 -22.41
CA ILE A 436 7.30 -4.69 -23.81
C ILE A 436 8.58 -3.87 -24.02
N CYS A 437 9.29 -4.16 -25.11
CA CYS A 437 10.60 -3.56 -25.43
C CYS A 437 11.74 -3.93 -24.46
N ASN A 438 11.59 -4.94 -23.61
CA ASN A 438 12.61 -5.46 -22.71
C ASN A 438 13.30 -4.40 -21.85
N PRO A 439 12.58 -3.71 -20.95
CA PRO A 439 13.19 -2.74 -20.08
C PRO A 439 14.23 -3.41 -19.15
N PRO A 440 15.36 -2.75 -18.84
CA PRO A 440 16.37 -3.32 -17.95
C PRO A 440 15.88 -3.46 -16.50
N ILE A 441 14.85 -2.73 -16.11
CA ILE A 441 14.25 -2.79 -14.77
C ILE A 441 12.75 -2.99 -14.90
N ILE A 442 12.23 -3.99 -14.20
CA ILE A 442 10.82 -4.37 -14.23
C ILE A 442 10.28 -4.36 -12.82
N LEU A 443 9.25 -3.57 -12.60
CA LEU A 443 8.52 -3.46 -11.33
C LEU A 443 7.16 -4.13 -11.49
N LEU A 444 6.89 -5.18 -10.70
CA LEU A 444 5.64 -5.95 -10.74
C LEU A 444 4.93 -5.86 -9.38
N ASP A 445 3.82 -5.13 -9.31
CA ASP A 445 3.05 -5.00 -8.06
C ASP A 445 1.95 -6.08 -8.03
N GLU A 446 2.16 -7.15 -7.26
CA GLU A 446 1.28 -8.32 -7.12
C GLU A 446 0.88 -8.95 -8.47
N PRO A 447 1.83 -9.43 -9.30
CA PRO A 447 1.58 -9.81 -10.70
C PRO A 447 0.60 -10.98 -10.88
N SER A 448 0.46 -11.87 -9.91
CA SER A 448 -0.37 -13.07 -9.99
C SER A 448 -1.70 -12.97 -9.23
N THR A 449 -2.01 -11.80 -8.64
CA THR A 449 -3.22 -11.60 -7.84
C THR A 449 -4.48 -11.73 -8.72
N GLY A 450 -5.47 -12.50 -8.22
CA GLY A 450 -6.74 -12.70 -8.92
C GLY A 450 -6.68 -13.68 -10.11
N MET A 451 -5.58 -14.44 -10.24
CA MET A 451 -5.45 -15.52 -11.22
C MET A 451 -5.82 -16.87 -10.62
N ASP A 452 -6.37 -17.76 -11.45
CA ASP A 452 -6.52 -19.18 -11.15
C ASP A 452 -5.14 -19.87 -11.00
N PRO A 453 -5.04 -21.00 -10.31
CA PRO A 453 -3.76 -21.66 -10.04
C PRO A 453 -2.95 -22.01 -11.30
N GLU A 454 -3.60 -22.40 -12.39
CA GLU A 454 -2.94 -22.73 -13.65
C GLU A 454 -2.35 -21.48 -14.31
N ALA A 455 -3.14 -20.42 -14.45
CA ALA A 455 -2.67 -19.13 -15.00
C ALA A 455 -1.55 -18.53 -14.15
N ARG A 456 -1.61 -18.70 -12.82
CA ARG A 456 -0.57 -18.26 -11.89
C ARG A 456 0.76 -19.00 -12.15
N ARG A 457 0.75 -20.32 -12.22
CA ARG A 457 1.95 -21.13 -12.53
C ARG A 457 2.53 -20.79 -13.89
N TYR A 458 1.66 -20.56 -14.86
CA TYR A 458 2.10 -20.11 -16.18
C TYR A 458 2.83 -18.77 -16.13
N MET A 459 2.25 -17.78 -15.42
CA MET A 459 2.87 -16.47 -15.23
C MET A 459 4.21 -16.56 -14.49
N TRP A 460 4.32 -17.41 -13.47
CA TRP A 460 5.59 -17.68 -12.79
C TRP A 460 6.63 -18.22 -13.78
N GLY A 461 6.25 -19.14 -14.67
CA GLY A 461 7.14 -19.63 -15.71
C GLY A 461 7.62 -18.52 -16.64
N VAL A 462 6.77 -17.56 -16.99
CA VAL A 462 7.17 -16.40 -17.80
C VAL A 462 8.17 -15.51 -17.04
N ILE A 463 7.85 -15.12 -15.80
CA ILE A 463 8.73 -14.29 -14.97
C ILE A 463 10.10 -14.96 -14.75
N HIS A 464 10.09 -16.25 -14.47
CA HIS A 464 11.33 -17.05 -14.29
C HIS A 464 12.19 -17.08 -15.56
N ARG A 465 11.59 -17.34 -16.75
CA ARG A 465 12.31 -17.27 -18.02
C ARG A 465 12.90 -15.88 -18.28
N MET A 466 12.19 -14.82 -17.93
CA MET A 466 12.69 -13.46 -18.07
C MET A 466 13.90 -13.19 -17.17
N SER A 467 13.88 -13.69 -15.94
CA SER A 467 15.00 -13.56 -15.00
C SER A 467 16.24 -14.35 -15.47
N LEU A 468 16.06 -15.57 -16.02
CA LEU A 468 17.16 -16.43 -16.44
C LEU A 468 17.73 -16.08 -17.83
N ASN A 469 16.88 -15.89 -18.82
CA ASN A 469 17.29 -15.79 -20.23
C ASN A 469 17.72 -14.39 -20.64
N ARG A 470 17.23 -13.38 -19.94
CA ARG A 470 17.51 -11.97 -20.20
C ARG A 470 18.48 -11.40 -19.19
N LYS A 471 19.66 -11.97 -19.05
CA LYS A 471 20.76 -11.64 -18.11
C LYS A 471 21.00 -10.15 -17.77
N LYS A 472 20.13 -9.23 -18.22
CA LYS A 472 20.24 -7.80 -18.00
C LYS A 472 19.03 -7.16 -17.32
N SER A 473 17.87 -7.83 -17.25
CA SER A 473 16.69 -7.24 -16.60
C SER A 473 16.64 -7.60 -15.13
N THR A 474 16.59 -6.57 -14.29
CA THR A 474 16.38 -6.68 -12.85
C THR A 474 14.90 -6.61 -12.56
N ILE A 475 14.36 -7.59 -11.84
CA ILE A 475 12.94 -7.69 -11.53
C ILE A 475 12.74 -7.39 -10.05
N ILE A 476 11.87 -6.47 -9.72
CA ILE A 476 11.34 -6.30 -8.36
C ILE A 476 9.87 -6.65 -8.40
N MET A 477 9.45 -7.50 -7.48
CA MET A 477 8.04 -7.83 -7.35
C MET A 477 7.56 -7.70 -5.92
N THR A 478 6.31 -7.28 -5.76
CA THR A 478 5.62 -7.37 -4.47
C THR A 478 4.72 -8.59 -4.48
N THR A 479 4.64 -9.26 -3.38
CA THR A 479 3.70 -10.37 -3.20
C THR A 479 3.33 -10.54 -1.73
N HIS A 480 2.18 -11.16 -1.51
CA HIS A 480 1.77 -11.69 -0.21
C HIS A 480 1.83 -13.22 -0.17
N SER A 481 2.17 -13.87 -1.31
CA SER A 481 2.35 -15.32 -1.43
C SER A 481 3.80 -15.72 -1.20
N MET A 482 4.04 -16.52 -0.17
CA MET A 482 5.36 -17.05 0.17
C MET A 482 5.87 -17.99 -0.93
N GLU A 483 4.99 -18.83 -1.47
CA GLU A 483 5.30 -19.77 -2.55
C GLU A 483 5.81 -19.04 -3.81
N GLU A 484 5.17 -17.90 -4.17
CA GLU A 484 5.59 -17.05 -5.27
C GLU A 484 6.99 -16.46 -5.02
N ALA A 485 7.21 -15.92 -3.80
CA ALA A 485 8.48 -15.33 -3.42
C ALA A 485 9.62 -16.37 -3.42
N GLU A 486 9.39 -17.57 -2.89
CA GLU A 486 10.37 -18.66 -2.89
C GLU A 486 10.72 -19.17 -4.29
N THR A 487 9.70 -19.26 -5.16
CA THR A 487 9.88 -19.83 -6.51
C THR A 487 10.60 -18.86 -7.45
N LEU A 488 10.33 -17.56 -7.33
CA LEU A 488 10.76 -16.57 -8.32
C LEU A 488 11.92 -15.68 -7.85
N CYS A 489 12.02 -15.43 -6.55
CA CYS A 489 12.95 -14.43 -6.05
C CYS A 489 14.23 -15.05 -5.53
N LYS A 490 15.37 -14.49 -5.94
CA LYS A 490 16.68 -14.88 -5.41
C LYS A 490 16.88 -14.41 -3.98
N ARG A 491 16.47 -13.17 -3.69
CA ARG A 491 16.43 -12.59 -2.35
C ARG A 491 15.06 -12.06 -2.05
N ILE A 492 14.68 -12.17 -0.78
CA ILE A 492 13.37 -11.75 -0.27
C ILE A 492 13.60 -10.75 0.85
N GLY A 493 12.89 -9.62 0.79
CA GLY A 493 12.82 -8.66 1.87
C GLY A 493 11.46 -8.75 2.57
N ILE A 494 11.42 -9.25 3.80
CA ILE A 494 10.20 -9.29 4.61
C ILE A 494 9.98 -7.91 5.21
N MET A 495 8.91 -7.28 4.75
CA MET A 495 8.55 -5.91 5.13
C MET A 495 7.37 -5.90 6.10
N VAL A 496 7.55 -5.24 7.23
CA VAL A 496 6.54 -5.07 8.26
C VAL A 496 6.60 -3.65 8.78
N ASP A 497 5.44 -2.99 8.89
CA ASP A 497 5.28 -1.63 9.41
C ASP A 497 6.26 -0.60 8.78
N GLY A 498 6.45 -0.72 7.47
CA GLY A 498 7.28 0.20 6.69
C GLY A 498 8.79 -0.03 6.75
N GLN A 499 9.26 -1.13 7.35
CA GLN A 499 10.69 -1.46 7.50
C GLN A 499 10.97 -2.90 7.07
N PHE A 500 12.21 -3.18 6.67
CA PHE A 500 12.68 -4.56 6.52
C PHE A 500 12.94 -5.17 7.90
N LYS A 501 12.30 -6.30 8.19
CA LYS A 501 12.61 -7.16 9.33
C LYS A 501 13.70 -8.17 9.01
N CYS A 502 13.73 -8.62 7.77
CA CYS A 502 14.70 -9.56 7.25
C CYS A 502 14.92 -9.33 5.77
N LEU A 503 16.16 -9.55 5.29
CA LEU A 503 16.52 -9.42 3.89
C LEU A 503 17.62 -10.43 3.55
N ALA A 504 17.25 -11.55 2.93
CA ALA A 504 18.19 -12.63 2.56
C ALA A 504 17.58 -13.55 1.50
N THR A 505 18.27 -14.63 1.15
CA THR A 505 17.71 -15.75 0.37
C THR A 505 16.69 -16.53 1.21
N SER A 506 15.79 -17.28 0.57
CA SER A 506 14.80 -18.11 1.28
C SER A 506 15.49 -19.07 2.26
N ASP A 507 16.57 -19.70 1.83
CA ASP A 507 17.31 -20.68 2.64
C ASP A 507 17.96 -20.03 3.87
N GLU A 508 18.62 -18.87 3.70
CA GLU A 508 19.19 -18.08 4.80
C GLU A 508 18.14 -17.62 5.81
N ILE A 509 16.94 -17.23 5.31
CA ILE A 509 15.82 -16.84 6.18
C ILE A 509 15.35 -18.06 7.00
N LYS A 510 15.15 -19.21 6.35
CA LYS A 510 14.75 -20.44 7.03
C LYS A 510 15.80 -20.93 8.03
N GLU A 511 17.07 -20.82 7.69
CA GLU A 511 18.17 -21.18 8.58
C GLU A 511 18.27 -20.26 9.81
N LYS A 512 18.11 -18.93 9.61
CA LYS A 512 18.30 -17.97 10.69
C LYS A 512 17.10 -17.85 11.62
N TYR A 513 15.88 -17.89 11.07
CA TYR A 513 14.62 -17.60 11.78
C TYR A 513 13.73 -18.82 11.94
N GLY A 514 14.00 -19.90 11.20
CA GLY A 514 13.31 -21.16 11.35
C GLY A 514 13.72 -21.86 12.65
N TYR A 515 12.79 -22.62 13.23
CA TYR A 515 13.10 -23.45 14.39
C TYR A 515 13.94 -24.68 14.03
N GLY A 516 14.01 -25.07 12.76
CA GLY A 516 14.68 -26.26 12.28
C GLY A 516 13.68 -27.25 11.70
N PHE A 517 13.33 -28.31 12.46
CA PHE A 517 12.39 -29.35 12.00
C PHE A 517 11.03 -29.17 12.69
N GLU A 518 9.97 -29.52 11.97
CA GLU A 518 8.62 -29.65 12.49
C GLU A 518 8.14 -31.06 12.29
N ILE A 519 7.69 -31.70 13.38
CA ILE A 519 7.14 -33.04 13.39
C ILE A 519 5.67 -32.97 13.72
N ASN A 520 4.83 -33.51 12.87
CA ASN A 520 3.43 -33.75 13.17
C ASN A 520 3.24 -35.25 13.40
N LEU A 521 2.80 -35.62 14.59
CA LEU A 521 2.56 -37.00 15.00
C LEU A 521 1.07 -37.22 15.19
N GLN A 522 0.52 -38.19 14.49
CA GLN A 522 -0.85 -38.69 14.70
C GLN A 522 -0.78 -40.04 15.36
N ILE A 523 -1.30 -40.16 16.58
CA ILE A 523 -1.33 -41.40 17.35
C ILE A 523 -2.58 -42.19 16.94
N ASN A 524 -2.43 -43.48 16.80
CA ASN A 524 -3.53 -44.40 16.46
C ASN A 524 -4.59 -44.45 17.59
N ASN A 525 -5.85 -44.43 17.20
CA ASN A 525 -6.96 -44.55 18.17
C ASN A 525 -6.94 -45.96 18.75
N PRO A 526 -6.77 -46.08 20.07
CA PRO A 526 -6.78 -47.38 20.73
C PRO A 526 -8.20 -47.96 20.79
N ASN A 527 -8.29 -49.30 20.79
CA ASN A 527 -9.55 -49.93 21.17
C ASN A 527 -9.83 -49.63 22.63
N TYR A 528 -11.06 -49.26 22.94
CA TYR A 528 -11.48 -48.92 24.29
C TYR A 528 -11.18 -50.02 25.32
N GLU A 529 -11.39 -51.30 24.98
CA GLU A 529 -11.08 -52.44 25.83
C GLU A 529 -9.56 -52.54 26.16
N GLU A 530 -8.70 -52.16 25.24
CA GLU A 530 -7.25 -52.11 25.49
C GLU A 530 -6.87 -50.99 26.45
N LEU A 531 -7.55 -49.85 26.39
CA LEU A 531 -7.35 -48.74 27.31
C LEU A 531 -7.74 -49.13 28.74
N MET A 532 -8.90 -49.80 28.90
CA MET A 532 -9.39 -50.22 30.20
C MET A 532 -8.43 -51.24 30.85
N LYS A 533 -7.92 -52.19 30.08
CA LYS A 533 -6.91 -53.15 30.56
C LYS A 533 -5.59 -52.47 30.91
N LYS A 534 -5.11 -51.56 30.06
CA LYS A 534 -3.83 -50.88 30.27
C LYS A 534 -3.83 -50.05 31.56
N TYR A 535 -4.88 -49.27 31.80
CA TYR A 535 -4.98 -48.38 32.95
C TYR A 535 -5.75 -48.97 34.14
N LYS A 536 -6.16 -50.27 34.08
CA LYS A 536 -6.89 -51.00 35.13
C LYS A 536 -8.17 -50.30 35.58
N ILE A 537 -8.96 -49.80 34.64
CA ILE A 537 -10.16 -49.03 34.92
C ILE A 537 -11.34 -50.04 35.07
N SER A 538 -12.21 -49.82 36.05
CA SER A 538 -13.43 -50.63 36.23
C SER A 538 -14.48 -50.27 35.16
N GLU A 539 -15.28 -51.25 34.71
CA GLU A 539 -16.34 -51.00 33.72
C GLU A 539 -17.41 -50.03 34.25
N GLU A 540 -17.63 -49.99 35.59
CA GLU A 540 -18.56 -49.08 36.23
C GLU A 540 -18.14 -47.62 36.14
N ASP A 541 -16.85 -47.33 36.08
CA ASP A 541 -16.33 -45.96 36.01
C ASP A 541 -16.25 -45.40 34.58
N LYS A 542 -16.62 -46.16 33.58
CA LYS A 542 -16.53 -45.78 32.15
C LYS A 542 -17.26 -44.47 31.80
N GLU A 543 -18.49 -44.33 32.32
CA GLU A 543 -19.40 -43.23 32.03
C GLU A 543 -19.46 -42.20 33.18
N VAL A 544 -18.48 -42.22 34.06
CA VAL A 544 -18.41 -41.25 35.15
C VAL A 544 -18.13 -39.86 34.60
N GLN A 545 -18.95 -38.93 35.03
CA GLN A 545 -18.79 -37.51 34.69
C GLN A 545 -17.73 -36.88 35.59
N ILE A 546 -16.71 -36.31 34.98
CA ILE A 546 -15.58 -35.65 35.63
C ILE A 546 -15.73 -34.14 35.48
N ASN A 547 -15.68 -33.42 36.57
CA ASN A 547 -15.64 -31.95 36.64
C ASN A 547 -14.30 -31.50 37.25
N LEU A 548 -14.07 -30.19 37.33
CA LEU A 548 -12.82 -29.63 37.87
C LEU A 548 -12.51 -30.01 39.32
N GLU A 549 -13.53 -30.30 40.11
CA GLU A 549 -13.39 -30.60 41.55
C GLU A 549 -12.92 -32.05 41.78
N ASN A 550 -13.45 -33.01 40.99
CA ASN A 550 -13.17 -34.43 41.19
C ASN A 550 -12.09 -35.02 40.27
N ILE A 551 -11.60 -34.28 39.26
CA ILE A 551 -10.60 -34.75 38.30
C ILE A 551 -9.33 -35.28 39.00
N LYS A 552 -8.84 -34.59 40.05
CA LYS A 552 -7.63 -34.97 40.77
C LYS A 552 -7.83 -36.30 41.51
N SER A 553 -8.95 -36.52 42.18
CA SER A 553 -9.25 -37.74 42.93
C SER A 553 -9.32 -38.98 42.02
N TYR A 554 -9.89 -38.83 40.81
CA TYR A 554 -9.92 -39.93 39.84
C TYR A 554 -8.54 -40.21 39.22
N LEU A 555 -7.72 -39.18 38.97
CA LEU A 555 -6.34 -39.38 38.53
C LEU A 555 -5.50 -40.10 39.62
N GLU A 556 -5.69 -39.80 40.88
CA GLU A 556 -5.05 -40.51 41.99
C GLU A 556 -5.53 -41.95 42.11
N LYS A 557 -6.85 -42.21 41.99
CA LYS A 557 -7.45 -43.53 42.01
C LYS A 557 -6.81 -44.51 41.02
N TYR A 558 -6.45 -44.01 39.84
CA TYR A 558 -5.87 -44.80 38.74
C TYR A 558 -4.36 -44.63 38.56
N ASN A 559 -3.64 -44.10 39.56
CA ASN A 559 -2.20 -43.84 39.49
C ASN A 559 -1.75 -42.95 38.27
N LEU A 560 -2.62 -42.00 37.89
CA LEU A 560 -2.38 -41.09 36.76
C LEU A 560 -2.11 -39.64 37.22
N SER A 561 -1.85 -39.43 38.51
CA SER A 561 -1.59 -38.10 39.12
C SER A 561 -0.44 -37.35 38.48
N ARG A 562 0.52 -38.05 37.84
CA ARG A 562 1.63 -37.45 37.08
C ARG A 562 1.15 -36.54 35.92
N PHE A 563 -0.03 -36.78 35.35
CA PHE A 563 -0.60 -35.96 34.29
C PHE A 563 -1.41 -34.74 34.80
N SER A 564 -1.63 -34.64 36.10
CA SER A 564 -2.44 -33.57 36.69
C SER A 564 -1.86 -32.17 36.42
N LYS A 565 -0.53 -32.04 36.33
CA LYS A 565 0.14 -30.80 36.03
C LYS A 565 -0.08 -30.34 34.59
N GLU A 566 -0.39 -31.25 33.68
CA GLU A 566 -0.65 -30.92 32.25
C GLU A 566 -2.11 -30.54 31.99
N LEU A 567 -3.01 -30.79 32.95
CA LEU A 567 -4.42 -30.39 32.89
C LEU A 567 -4.60 -28.94 33.39
N SER A 568 -4.13 -27.99 32.61
CA SER A 568 -4.33 -26.56 32.83
C SER A 568 -4.48 -25.84 31.49
N ASN A 569 -5.11 -24.65 31.47
CA ASN A 569 -5.38 -23.89 30.24
C ASN A 569 -4.13 -23.57 29.41
N ASP A 570 -2.96 -23.46 30.06
CA ASP A 570 -1.71 -23.10 29.44
C ASP A 570 -0.83 -24.33 29.12
N ARG A 571 -1.36 -25.54 29.22
CA ARG A 571 -0.66 -26.79 29.00
C ARG A 571 -1.39 -27.70 28.01
N LEU A 572 -0.83 -28.88 27.74
CA LEU A 572 -1.33 -29.84 26.74
C LEU A 572 -2.75 -30.37 26.99
N GLY A 573 -3.26 -30.24 28.22
CA GLY A 573 -4.64 -30.59 28.62
C GLY A 573 -5.64 -29.43 28.54
N GLY A 574 -5.24 -28.27 28.04
CA GLY A 574 -6.10 -27.09 28.01
C GLY A 574 -7.44 -27.30 27.32
N LYS A 575 -7.48 -28.06 26.20
CA LYS A 575 -8.75 -28.39 25.50
C LYS A 575 -9.73 -29.17 26.37
N ILE A 576 -9.24 -30.10 27.21
CA ILE A 576 -10.11 -30.86 28.16
C ILE A 576 -10.67 -29.91 29.20
N ILE A 577 -9.85 -28.99 29.71
CA ILE A 577 -10.31 -27.98 30.69
C ILE A 577 -11.34 -27.04 30.05
N GLU A 578 -11.16 -26.67 28.79
CA GLU A 578 -12.16 -25.89 28.04
C GLU A 578 -13.47 -26.68 27.87
N GLU A 579 -13.41 -27.97 27.48
CA GLU A 579 -14.57 -28.84 27.35
C GLU A 579 -15.34 -28.93 28.70
N ILE A 580 -14.63 -29.05 29.84
CA ILE A 580 -15.25 -29.05 31.17
C ILE A 580 -15.89 -27.69 31.50
N ASN A 581 -15.21 -26.58 31.18
CA ASN A 581 -15.73 -25.25 31.47
C ASN A 581 -17.00 -24.93 30.67
N TYR A 582 -17.10 -25.42 29.42
CA TYR A 582 -18.28 -25.22 28.57
C TYR A 582 -19.40 -26.20 28.85
N GLY A 583 -19.08 -27.49 29.05
CA GLY A 583 -20.05 -28.59 29.22
C GLY A 583 -20.37 -28.95 30.68
N GLY A 584 -19.64 -28.38 31.66
CA GLY A 584 -19.75 -28.70 33.09
C GLY A 584 -19.04 -30.00 33.46
N TYR A 585 -18.88 -30.95 32.60
CA TYR A 585 -18.20 -32.22 32.82
C TYR A 585 -17.65 -32.84 31.53
N VAL A 586 -16.75 -33.80 31.67
CA VAL A 586 -16.22 -34.67 30.61
C VAL A 586 -16.25 -36.11 31.12
N TYR A 587 -16.47 -37.08 30.25
CA TYR A 587 -16.41 -38.49 30.65
C TYR A 587 -14.98 -38.95 30.96
N LEU A 588 -14.81 -39.82 31.95
CA LEU A 588 -13.51 -40.38 32.33
C LEU A 588 -12.82 -41.04 31.13
N SER A 589 -13.56 -41.72 30.26
CA SER A 589 -13.06 -42.31 29.02
C SER A 589 -12.34 -41.32 28.11
N ARG A 590 -12.82 -40.08 28.04
CA ARG A 590 -12.24 -39.00 27.24
C ARG A 590 -10.89 -38.57 27.80
N ILE A 591 -10.76 -38.41 29.11
CA ILE A 591 -9.53 -38.07 29.80
C ILE A 591 -8.48 -39.16 29.62
N ILE A 592 -8.88 -40.43 29.74
CA ILE A 592 -8.01 -41.60 29.59
C ILE A 592 -7.48 -41.70 28.14
N SER A 593 -8.32 -41.47 27.15
CA SER A 593 -7.92 -41.43 25.75
C SER A 593 -6.88 -40.34 25.51
N TRP A 594 -7.09 -39.14 26.05
CA TRP A 594 -6.12 -38.04 25.96
C TRP A 594 -4.78 -38.40 26.63
N ILE A 595 -4.81 -39.02 27.83
CA ILE A 595 -3.60 -39.47 28.51
C ILE A 595 -2.85 -40.48 27.66
N TYR A 596 -3.54 -41.41 27.01
CA TYR A 596 -2.94 -42.39 26.12
C TYR A 596 -2.24 -41.74 24.94
N PHE A 597 -2.89 -40.79 24.28
CA PHE A 597 -2.29 -40.06 23.15
C PHE A 597 -1.05 -39.26 23.59
N LEU A 598 -1.17 -38.54 24.70
CA LEU A 598 -0.08 -37.75 25.27
C LEU A 598 1.11 -38.64 25.69
N GLU A 599 0.84 -39.78 26.34
CA GLU A 599 1.89 -40.71 26.75
C GLU A 599 2.69 -41.22 25.58
N ASN A 600 2.06 -41.67 24.48
CA ASN A 600 2.73 -42.18 23.30
C ASN A 600 3.49 -41.09 22.56
N ALA A 601 2.92 -39.88 22.43
CA ALA A 601 3.61 -38.74 21.81
C ALA A 601 4.86 -38.37 22.62
N LEU A 602 4.77 -38.26 23.95
CA LEU A 602 5.90 -37.90 24.81
C LEU A 602 6.99 -38.98 24.83
N LYS A 603 6.63 -40.27 24.71
CA LYS A 603 7.61 -41.35 24.57
C LYS A 603 8.42 -41.24 23.30
N MET A 604 7.80 -40.91 22.16
CA MET A 604 8.53 -40.62 20.92
C MET A 604 9.46 -39.42 21.11
N ILE A 605 8.94 -38.33 21.66
CA ILE A 605 9.70 -37.10 21.86
C ILE A 605 10.90 -37.32 22.78
N GLN A 606 10.82 -38.19 23.76
CA GLN A 606 11.96 -38.50 24.64
C GLN A 606 13.13 -39.11 23.87
N ILE A 607 12.89 -40.01 22.92
CA ILE A 607 13.95 -40.57 22.10
C ILE A 607 14.59 -39.44 21.28
N ILE A 608 13.78 -38.54 20.73
CA ILE A 608 14.26 -37.41 19.94
C ILE A 608 15.04 -36.41 20.82
N LEU A 609 14.64 -36.21 22.08
CA LEU A 609 15.32 -35.32 23.04
C LEU A 609 16.77 -35.74 23.35
N LEU A 610 17.13 -37.03 23.15
CA LEU A 610 18.53 -37.48 23.32
C LEU A 610 19.46 -36.82 22.33
N ASP A 611 18.97 -36.55 21.12
CA ASP A 611 19.75 -35.95 20.04
C ASP A 611 19.45 -34.46 19.83
N PHE A 612 18.25 -34.02 20.15
CA PHE A 612 17.77 -32.67 19.96
C PHE A 612 17.24 -32.10 21.30
N PRO A 613 18.02 -31.35 22.06
CA PRO A 613 17.69 -30.97 23.44
C PRO A 613 16.60 -29.89 23.57
N GLU A 614 16.30 -29.15 22.48
CA GLU A 614 15.30 -28.10 22.46
C GLU A 614 14.12 -28.48 21.56
N ILE A 615 13.02 -28.90 22.19
CA ILE A 615 11.76 -29.28 21.55
C ILE A 615 10.60 -28.57 22.23
N HIS A 616 9.70 -27.97 21.45
CA HIS A 616 8.49 -27.30 21.89
C HIS A 616 7.27 -27.86 21.20
N CYS A 617 6.14 -27.98 21.87
CA CYS A 617 4.87 -28.28 21.25
C CYS A 617 4.21 -26.99 20.79
N SER A 618 3.96 -26.87 19.48
CA SER A 618 3.40 -25.65 18.88
C SER A 618 1.90 -25.74 18.61
N ASP A 619 1.36 -26.97 18.48
CA ASP A 619 -0.06 -27.20 18.32
C ASP A 619 -0.40 -28.62 18.77
N TYR A 620 -1.60 -28.84 19.28
CA TYR A 620 -2.09 -30.14 19.71
C TYR A 620 -3.58 -30.26 19.48
N GLY A 621 -3.96 -31.45 18.99
CA GLY A 621 -5.35 -31.89 18.86
C GLY A 621 -5.68 -33.00 19.85
N GLU A 622 -6.66 -33.82 19.51
CA GLU A 622 -6.96 -35.04 20.30
C GLU A 622 -5.85 -36.08 20.19
N SER A 623 -5.57 -36.51 18.96
CA SER A 623 -4.55 -37.55 18.65
C SER A 623 -3.36 -36.96 17.85
N ASN A 624 -3.40 -35.69 17.50
CA ASN A 624 -2.37 -35.00 16.70
C ASN A 624 -1.57 -34.07 17.59
N PHE A 625 -0.24 -34.12 17.44
CA PHE A 625 0.70 -33.24 18.13
C PHE A 625 1.71 -32.70 17.15
N VAL A 626 1.93 -31.38 17.17
CA VAL A 626 2.91 -30.70 16.34
C VAL A 626 4.08 -30.22 17.19
N PHE A 627 5.26 -30.79 16.97
CA PHE A 627 6.46 -30.44 17.71
C PHE A 627 7.43 -29.71 16.81
N LYS A 628 8.04 -28.65 17.32
CA LYS A 628 9.15 -27.91 16.70
C LYS A 628 10.44 -28.25 17.39
N ILE A 629 11.42 -28.62 16.61
CA ILE A 629 12.75 -29.09 17.04
C ILE A 629 13.77 -28.07 16.56
N LYS A 630 14.55 -27.53 17.48
CA LYS A 630 15.64 -26.61 17.15
C LYS A 630 16.84 -27.40 16.62
N ARG A 631 17.34 -27.01 15.45
CA ARG A 631 18.55 -27.56 14.87
C ARG A 631 19.78 -26.83 15.46
N ASN A 632 20.72 -27.58 16.04
CA ASN A 632 22.02 -27.00 16.43
C ASN A 632 22.91 -26.86 15.19
N ARG A 633 23.44 -25.66 14.94
CA ARG A 633 24.21 -25.30 13.74
C ARG A 633 25.53 -26.06 13.58
N ASN A 634 26.04 -26.67 14.64
CA ASN A 634 27.37 -27.32 14.66
C ASN A 634 27.32 -28.82 14.39
N GLU A 635 26.14 -29.40 14.12
CA GLU A 635 25.98 -30.84 13.94
C GLU A 635 25.42 -31.14 12.55
N ASP A 636 26.30 -31.16 11.54
CA ASP A 636 25.93 -31.48 10.13
C ASP A 636 25.43 -32.91 9.93
N GLU A 637 25.69 -33.81 10.87
CA GLU A 637 25.30 -35.24 10.77
C GLU A 637 23.82 -35.46 11.11
N LYS A 638 23.15 -34.61 11.87
CA LYS A 638 21.73 -34.77 12.25
C LYS A 638 20.79 -34.16 11.21
N SER A 639 20.69 -34.84 10.08
CA SER A 639 19.83 -34.43 8.98
C SER A 639 18.35 -34.76 9.20
N ILE A 640 17.45 -34.25 8.35
CA ILE A 640 16.02 -34.62 8.34
C ILE A 640 15.84 -36.13 8.11
N GLY A 641 16.71 -36.76 7.32
CA GLY A 641 16.72 -38.20 7.08
C GLY A 641 17.07 -39.02 8.34
N TYR A 642 18.00 -38.53 9.16
CA TYR A 642 18.30 -39.13 10.45
C TYR A 642 17.11 -39.14 11.39
N LEU A 643 16.45 -37.99 11.49
CA LEU A 643 15.24 -37.83 12.32
C LEU A 643 14.08 -38.71 11.81
N PHE A 644 13.94 -38.82 10.47
CA PHE A 644 12.99 -39.72 9.85
C PHE A 644 13.24 -41.17 10.24
N GLY A 645 14.50 -41.63 10.23
CA GLY A 645 14.89 -42.98 10.65
C GLY A 645 14.50 -43.28 12.09
N ILE A 646 14.78 -42.37 13.02
CA ILE A 646 14.36 -42.51 14.43
C ILE A 646 12.86 -42.69 14.57
N ILE A 647 12.06 -41.91 13.86
CA ILE A 647 10.60 -41.97 13.93
C ILE A 647 10.09 -43.28 13.34
N GLU A 648 10.59 -43.67 12.18
CA GLU A 648 10.21 -44.91 11.48
C GLU A 648 10.47 -46.15 12.32
N GLU A 649 11.68 -46.27 12.90
CA GLU A 649 12.05 -47.43 13.77
C GLU A 649 11.16 -47.54 15.00
N ASN A 650 10.64 -46.43 15.54
CA ASN A 650 9.86 -46.40 16.77
C ASN A 650 8.36 -46.22 16.55
N SER A 651 7.89 -46.00 15.32
CA SER A 651 6.49 -45.71 14.98
C SER A 651 5.54 -46.79 15.46
N ASN A 652 5.83 -48.05 15.21
CA ASN A 652 5.01 -49.19 15.68
C ASN A 652 5.02 -49.36 17.19
N LYS A 653 6.14 -49.08 17.87
CA LYS A 653 6.29 -49.18 19.32
C LYS A 653 5.41 -48.21 20.07
N PHE A 654 5.20 -47.01 19.52
CA PHE A 654 4.41 -45.94 20.15
C PHE A 654 3.05 -45.73 19.49
N ASN A 655 2.59 -46.68 18.67
CA ASN A 655 1.28 -46.64 18.02
C ASN A 655 1.05 -45.36 17.19
N ILE A 656 2.06 -44.91 16.47
CA ILE A 656 1.97 -43.74 15.58
C ILE A 656 1.29 -44.20 14.28
N GLN A 657 0.15 -43.61 13.95
CA GLN A 657 -0.62 -43.90 12.74
C GLN A 657 -0.02 -43.26 11.50
N LYS A 658 0.31 -41.98 11.65
CA LYS A 658 0.92 -41.15 10.60
C LYS A 658 1.87 -40.15 11.22
N TYR A 659 2.90 -39.83 10.50
CA TYR A 659 3.80 -38.74 10.89
C TYR A 659 4.20 -37.93 9.65
N PHE A 660 4.41 -36.65 9.90
CA PHE A 660 4.88 -35.69 8.91
C PHE A 660 6.12 -35.01 9.46
N LEU A 661 7.15 -34.96 8.65
CA LEU A 661 8.41 -34.30 8.98
C LEU A 661 8.70 -33.26 7.92
N GLN A 662 8.84 -32.00 8.32
CA GLN A 662 9.12 -30.91 7.41
C GLN A 662 10.09 -29.90 8.02
N LEU A 663 10.78 -29.14 7.14
CA LEU A 663 11.52 -27.96 7.58
C LEU A 663 10.54 -26.81 7.85
N THR A 664 10.91 -25.91 8.74
CA THR A 664 10.14 -24.68 8.98
C THR A 664 9.89 -23.95 7.67
N SER A 665 8.63 -23.67 7.35
CA SER A 665 8.26 -22.97 6.13
C SER A 665 8.51 -21.45 6.24
N LEU A 666 8.70 -20.79 5.09
CA LEU A 666 8.78 -19.33 5.06
C LEU A 666 7.49 -18.67 5.58
N GLU A 667 6.35 -19.34 5.39
CA GLU A 667 5.05 -18.88 5.88
C GLU A 667 4.99 -18.78 7.41
N GLN A 668 5.52 -19.77 8.11
CA GLN A 668 5.56 -19.75 9.58
C GLN A 668 6.46 -18.62 10.09
N ILE A 669 7.61 -18.39 9.45
CA ILE A 669 8.51 -17.29 9.80
C ILE A 669 7.84 -15.94 9.55
N PHE A 670 7.17 -15.81 8.42
CA PHE A 670 6.44 -14.60 8.07
C PHE A 670 5.29 -14.30 9.06
N ASN A 671 4.48 -15.31 9.40
CA ASN A 671 3.38 -15.16 10.35
C ASN A 671 3.90 -14.75 11.74
N LYS A 672 5.08 -15.24 12.14
CA LYS A 672 5.74 -14.79 13.36
C LYS A 672 6.08 -13.30 13.32
N PHE A 673 6.70 -12.82 12.24
CA PHE A 673 7.01 -11.39 12.10
C PHE A 673 5.76 -10.51 11.99
N ALA A 674 4.68 -11.01 11.40
CA ALA A 674 3.41 -10.31 11.29
C ALA A 674 2.72 -10.16 12.66
N SER A 675 2.71 -11.22 13.48
CA SER A 675 2.08 -11.22 14.81
C SER A 675 2.79 -10.32 15.82
N GLU A 676 4.12 -10.13 15.72
CA GLU A 676 4.89 -9.20 16.56
C GLU A 676 4.44 -7.73 16.45
N THR A 677 3.67 -7.38 15.41
CA THR A 677 3.25 -6.00 15.11
C THR A 677 1.77 -5.72 15.38
N GLU A 678 0.96 -6.74 15.64
CA GLU A 678 -0.43 -6.54 16.03
C GLU A 678 -0.48 -5.90 17.42
N ARG A 679 -0.96 -4.64 17.46
CA ARG A 679 -1.10 -3.87 18.70
C ARG A 679 -2.12 -4.52 19.62
N PRO A 680 -1.97 -4.40 20.98
CA PRO A 680 -2.85 -5.04 21.96
C PRO A 680 -4.32 -4.56 21.96
N ASP A 681 -4.72 -3.63 21.09
CA ASP A 681 -6.05 -3.00 21.10
C ASP A 681 -7.12 -3.70 20.24
N ASN A 682 -6.78 -4.72 19.46
CA ASN A 682 -7.78 -5.50 18.72
C ASN A 682 -7.80 -6.95 19.21
N GLN A 683 -8.53 -7.19 20.30
CA GLN A 683 -8.99 -8.52 20.73
C GLN A 683 -10.07 -9.04 19.75
N VAL A 684 -9.69 -9.48 18.55
CA VAL A 684 -10.53 -10.35 17.72
C VAL A 684 -9.60 -11.34 17.02
N ASN A 685 -9.72 -12.61 17.43
CA ASN A 685 -9.05 -13.80 16.88
C ASN A 685 -7.51 -13.83 17.01
N ASN A 686 -7.02 -13.84 18.25
CA ASN A 686 -5.68 -14.31 18.55
C ASN A 686 -5.62 -15.83 18.31
N ILE A 687 -5.03 -16.25 17.17
CA ILE A 687 -4.33 -17.53 17.12
C ILE A 687 -3.11 -17.33 18.03
N ARG A 688 -3.25 -17.63 19.34
CA ARG A 688 -2.12 -17.72 20.24
C ARG A 688 -1.28 -18.89 19.75
N TYR A 689 -0.10 -18.63 19.21
CA TYR A 689 0.92 -19.65 19.09
C TYR A 689 1.33 -20.01 20.52
N ILE A 690 0.76 -21.10 21.01
CA ILE A 690 1.08 -21.62 22.34
C ILE A 690 2.33 -22.47 22.17
N ASP A 691 3.51 -21.88 22.33
CA ASP A 691 4.76 -22.65 22.45
C ASP A 691 4.81 -23.24 23.88
N ILE A 692 4.27 -24.45 24.03
CA ILE A 692 4.29 -25.14 25.31
C ILE A 692 5.64 -25.83 25.49
N ASN A 693 6.41 -25.39 26.50
CA ASN A 693 7.59 -26.10 26.93
C ASN A 693 7.22 -27.48 27.48
N ILE A 694 7.79 -28.50 26.86
CA ILE A 694 7.56 -29.89 27.27
C ILE A 694 8.13 -30.12 28.67
N ASN A 695 7.30 -30.68 29.56
CA ASN A 695 7.69 -30.96 30.93
C ASN A 695 8.68 -32.14 31.00
N LYS A 696 9.96 -31.85 31.12
CA LYS A 696 11.03 -32.84 31.19
C LYS A 696 10.90 -33.78 32.40
N GLU A 697 10.29 -33.30 33.50
CA GLU A 697 10.00 -34.15 34.70
C GLU A 697 8.96 -35.21 34.37
N LEU A 698 7.87 -34.84 33.66
CA LEU A 698 6.85 -35.79 33.24
C LEU A 698 7.45 -36.87 32.31
N ILE A 699 8.31 -36.46 31.36
CA ILE A 699 8.98 -37.40 30.48
C ILE A 699 9.84 -38.39 31.25
N SER A 700 10.63 -37.92 32.23
CA SER A 700 11.47 -38.80 33.07
C SER A 700 10.64 -39.80 33.89
N GLN A 701 9.46 -39.38 34.40
CA GLN A 701 8.52 -40.24 35.13
C GLN A 701 7.79 -41.29 34.29
N LEU A 702 7.73 -41.12 32.97
CA LEU A 702 7.12 -42.07 32.05
C LEU A 702 8.01 -43.29 31.74
N PHE A 703 9.32 -43.21 32.05
CA PHE A 703 10.32 -44.23 31.74
C PHE A 703 10.91 -44.92 32.99
N ASN A 704 10.73 -44.33 34.17
CA ASN A 704 10.96 -45.00 35.45
C ASN A 704 9.71 -45.78 35.90
#